data_9fdb4cbdf745a82862e122c9152479fa
#
_entry.id   9fdb4cbdf745a82862e122c9152479fa
#
_cell.length_a   1.000
_cell.length_b   1.000
_cell.length_c   1.000
_cell.angle_alpha   90.00
_cell.angle_beta   90.00
_cell.angle_gamma   90.00
#
_symmetry.space_group_name_H-M   'P 1'
#
loop_
_entity.id
_entity.type
_entity.pdbx_description
1 polymer ?
#
loop_
_entity_poly.entity_id
_entity_poly.type
_entity_poly.pdbx_seq_one_letter_code
_entity_poly.pdbx_strand_id
1 'polypeptide(L)'
;MSPSTRGSAASGRRSSRASRNAGSSRARRSIFWRWRRAFFAVGLVALLLMAGAGYLFTQVPLPDKDPPQLQTTFMCSSDVSTGCTADNSIAQLSGGVNRISVDWNEIPPVVVEAVLAAEDRTFFEHGGVDPTGILRALWTNLRNGGVSQGGSTITQQYVKNVYLTQERTVTRKIKEAALAVKVERELPKQEILTRYLNTIYLGRGAYGIEAASRVYFGKNLDQITLPEAAYLAGLIRSPETADARLPENDPKAVRSHQTAIDRRASVLGAMVETGDITEEEATAAKANDWSDVLVRSTQNNYGTVTHPEWGTEYFVDYVRHWLTTDGGFTDAQVYGGGLRVYTTLDMTDQGAAADAITSTLNQPNDPSAALVSIDDAGAVRAMVGGLDFNGTGKYSKVNLAVGTDGGGAGRQAGSSFKAFTLAEAMNQKMPMSKTYDAPSRIVIPKADGGRDWSVGNYADAGLGQLDLISATMRSSNTAYAQLMMDVGPQNVADLAKQMGITSPLKAVPALTLGTSEVSVLDMASGYSTLADNGEHIKPTVVTKVTDAKGNVLYENKSVRKRVLDTKSVAKVNYILNQVVEGGTATGARIGQPAAGKTGTTENYRDAWFVGFTCKLTTAVWVGYPDGTFMKSVHGMSVTGGSFPATIWRKYMTVATKGKSSCPFPYPTDDGTNVGSTTTSTEPSSTSSSSSTSSTVKPSTTSSSSTSSTSSTSSTSSTTTTLPGPPIN
;
A
#
# COMPACT_ATOMS: atom_id res chain seq x y z
N MET A 1 -50.13 -18.67 -47.51
CA MET A 1 -51.27 -18.05 -48.19
C MET A 1 -50.78 -16.70 -48.75
N SER A 2 -50.38 -16.67 -50.06
CA SER A 2 -50.47 -15.52 -50.91
C SER A 2 -51.94 -15.31 -51.32
N PRO A 3 -52.37 -14.19 -51.98
CA PRO A 3 -51.74 -13.58 -53.12
C PRO A 3 -51.93 -12.02 -53.25
N SER A 4 -51.08 -11.39 -54.09
CA SER A 4 -51.38 -10.72 -55.40
C SER A 4 -52.13 -9.37 -55.28
N THR A 5 -51.95 -8.36 -56.14
CA THR A 5 -51.77 -8.23 -57.57
C THR A 5 -51.44 -6.78 -57.94
N ARG A 6 -50.62 -6.55 -58.98
CA ARG A 6 -50.79 -5.81 -60.25
C ARG A 6 -51.28 -4.37 -60.15
N GLY A 7 -50.74 -3.46 -60.94
CA GLY A 7 -50.38 -3.33 -62.30
C GLY A 7 -49.92 -1.92 -62.64
N SER A 8 -49.05 -1.84 -63.59
CA SER A 8 -49.19 -1.48 -65.02
C SER A 8 -49.23 0.02 -65.29
N ALA A 9 -48.27 0.51 -65.89
CA ALA A 9 -47.87 0.73 -67.32
C ALA A 9 -47.95 2.26 -67.69
N ALA A 10 -47.00 2.83 -68.29
CA ALA A 10 -46.69 3.04 -69.64
C ALA A 10 -45.90 4.34 -69.94
N SER A 11 -44.83 4.15 -70.62
CA SER A 11 -44.33 4.83 -71.84
C SER A 11 -44.05 6.34 -71.87
N GLY A 12 -42.90 6.69 -72.42
CA GLY A 12 -42.57 7.96 -73.00
C GLY A 12 -41.09 8.12 -73.35
N ARG A 13 -40.82 8.02 -74.61
CA ARG A 13 -39.56 8.02 -75.38
C ARG A 13 -38.75 9.31 -75.37
N ARG A 14 -37.43 9.15 -75.63
CA ARG A 14 -36.42 9.98 -76.31
C ARG A 14 -35.83 11.15 -75.56
N SER A 15 -34.56 11.49 -75.64
CA SER A 15 -33.42 11.27 -76.56
C SER A 15 -32.14 11.85 -75.99
N SER A 16 -31.05 11.12 -76.19
CA SER A 16 -29.67 11.60 -76.43
C SER A 16 -29.14 12.94 -75.86
N ARG A 17 -28.07 12.88 -75.13
CA ARG A 17 -26.76 13.42 -75.58
C ARG A 17 -25.62 13.07 -74.56
N ALA A 18 -24.55 12.57 -75.14
CA ALA A 18 -23.28 12.34 -74.48
C ALA A 18 -22.68 13.63 -73.94
N SER A 19 -22.16 13.62 -72.71
CA SER A 19 -21.07 14.51 -72.31
C SER A 19 -20.08 13.79 -71.43
N ARG A 20 -18.89 13.79 -71.86
CA ARG A 20 -17.63 13.17 -71.53
C ARG A 20 -17.29 13.16 -70.04
N ASN A 21 -16.88 11.97 -69.58
CA ASN A 21 -16.03 11.71 -68.44
C ASN A 21 -14.70 12.49 -68.53
N ALA A 22 -14.54 13.54 -67.69
CA ALA A 22 -13.25 14.17 -67.44
C ALA A 22 -13.24 14.71 -65.98
N GLY A 23 -13.23 13.76 -64.99
CA GLY A 23 -13.24 14.12 -63.56
C GLY A 23 -12.54 13.16 -62.60
N SER A 24 -12.05 11.99 -63.06
CA SER A 24 -11.55 10.95 -62.14
C SER A 24 -10.01 10.87 -61.96
N SER A 25 -9.23 11.68 -62.71
CA SER A 25 -7.76 11.58 -62.63
C SER A 25 -7.11 12.54 -61.64
N ARG A 26 -7.80 13.63 -61.22
CA ARG A 26 -7.25 14.61 -60.26
C ARG A 26 -7.41 14.16 -58.80
N ALA A 27 -8.45 13.44 -58.42
CA ALA A 27 -8.68 12.96 -57.06
C ALA A 27 -7.68 11.82 -56.66
N ARG A 28 -7.36 10.91 -57.56
CA ARG A 28 -6.37 9.83 -57.29
C ARG A 28 -4.94 10.35 -57.15
N ARG A 29 -4.55 11.41 -57.87
CA ARG A 29 -3.22 12.02 -57.72
C ARG A 29 -3.06 12.76 -56.39
N SER A 30 -4.10 13.36 -55.81
CA SER A 30 -4.03 14.07 -54.53
C SER A 30 -3.91 13.12 -53.35
N ILE A 31 -4.58 11.95 -53.38
CA ILE A 31 -4.50 10.90 -52.35
C ILE A 31 -3.11 10.28 -52.36
N PHE A 32 -2.57 9.94 -53.52
CA PHE A 32 -1.21 9.38 -53.66
C PHE A 32 -0.12 10.35 -53.14
N TRP A 33 -0.26 11.68 -53.35
CA TRP A 33 0.64 12.71 -52.84
C TRP A 33 0.53 12.90 -51.32
N ARG A 34 -0.65 12.76 -50.73
CA ARG A 34 -0.86 12.78 -49.26
C ARG A 34 -0.23 11.56 -48.60
N TRP A 35 -0.38 10.37 -49.17
CA TRP A 35 0.25 9.15 -48.67
C TRP A 35 1.79 9.20 -48.78
N ARG A 36 2.35 9.70 -49.87
CA ARG A 36 3.80 9.94 -50.00
C ARG A 36 4.32 10.90 -48.91
N ARG A 37 3.64 12.01 -48.65
CA ARG A 37 4.02 12.93 -47.55
C ARG A 37 3.93 12.23 -46.19
N ALA A 38 2.90 11.45 -45.94
CA ALA A 38 2.77 10.67 -44.71
C ALA A 38 3.89 9.64 -44.59
N PHE A 39 4.23 8.92 -45.67
CA PHE A 39 5.40 7.98 -45.67
C PHE A 39 6.72 8.71 -45.47
N PHE A 40 6.93 9.87 -46.07
CA PHE A 40 8.13 10.68 -45.83
C PHE A 40 8.19 11.22 -44.39
N ALA A 41 7.07 11.65 -43.82
CA ALA A 41 7.01 12.11 -42.42
C ALA A 41 7.29 10.93 -41.43
N VAL A 42 6.69 9.77 -41.66
CA VAL A 42 6.97 8.54 -40.88
C VAL A 42 8.44 8.12 -41.04
N GLY A 43 8.99 8.16 -42.25
CA GLY A 43 10.40 7.87 -42.52
C GLY A 43 11.35 8.84 -41.83
N LEU A 44 11.04 10.14 -41.84
CA LEU A 44 11.81 11.17 -41.13
C LEU A 44 11.77 10.98 -39.62
N VAL A 45 10.59 10.70 -39.05
CA VAL A 45 10.43 10.39 -37.63
C VAL A 45 11.20 9.13 -37.26
N ALA A 46 11.14 8.07 -38.07
CA ALA A 46 11.92 6.86 -37.87
C ALA A 46 13.44 7.12 -37.91
N LEU A 47 13.88 7.96 -38.84
CA LEU A 47 15.30 8.35 -38.97
C LEU A 47 15.78 9.19 -37.79
N LEU A 48 14.98 10.12 -37.29
CA LEU A 48 15.26 10.90 -36.08
C LEU A 48 15.29 10.03 -34.82
N LEU A 49 14.38 9.05 -34.73
CA LEU A 49 14.39 8.05 -33.64
C LEU A 49 15.63 7.16 -33.70
N MET A 50 16.03 6.71 -34.89
CA MET A 50 17.28 5.95 -35.08
C MET A 50 18.52 6.77 -34.76
N ALA A 51 18.58 8.04 -35.17
CA ALA A 51 19.69 8.94 -34.85
C ALA A 51 19.76 9.23 -33.35
N GLY A 52 18.63 9.44 -32.69
CA GLY A 52 18.52 9.60 -31.23
C GLY A 52 18.92 8.33 -30.48
N ALA A 53 18.51 7.16 -30.93
CA ALA A 53 18.92 5.87 -30.38
C ALA A 53 20.43 5.63 -30.60
N GLY A 54 20.98 5.96 -31.76
CA GLY A 54 22.39 5.89 -32.05
C GLY A 54 23.24 6.81 -31.17
N TYR A 55 22.76 8.04 -30.94
CA TYR A 55 23.42 8.98 -30.02
C TYR A 55 23.38 8.42 -28.58
N LEU A 56 22.23 7.98 -28.09
CA LEU A 56 22.11 7.35 -26.76
C LEU A 56 23.01 6.11 -26.64
N PHE A 57 23.14 5.32 -27.71
CA PHE A 57 24.01 4.15 -27.75
C PHE A 57 25.49 4.55 -27.51
N THR A 58 25.96 5.67 -28.05
CA THR A 58 27.34 6.15 -27.82
C THR A 58 27.57 6.67 -26.41
N GLN A 59 26.54 7.21 -25.76
CA GLN A 59 26.62 7.80 -24.42
C GLN A 59 26.59 6.79 -23.28
N VAL A 60 26.17 5.53 -23.53
CA VAL A 60 26.08 4.51 -22.48
C VAL A 60 27.46 3.80 -22.39
N PRO A 61 28.25 4.00 -21.31
CA PRO A 61 29.50 3.27 -21.13
C PRO A 61 29.22 1.78 -20.91
N LEU A 62 30.17 0.94 -21.31
CA LEU A 62 30.15 -0.47 -20.87
C LEU A 62 30.50 -0.50 -19.38
N PRO A 63 29.70 -1.18 -18.57
CA PRO A 63 30.04 -1.36 -17.17
C PRO A 63 31.18 -2.35 -16.98
N ASP A 64 31.77 -2.35 -15.78
CA ASP A 64 32.83 -3.30 -15.41
C ASP A 64 32.37 -4.75 -15.65
N LYS A 65 33.35 -5.60 -16.05
CA LYS A 65 33.06 -6.98 -16.48
C LYS A 65 32.48 -7.86 -15.37
N ASP A 66 32.72 -7.53 -14.11
CA ASP A 66 32.23 -8.31 -12.98
C ASP A 66 30.89 -7.82 -12.50
N PRO A 67 29.90 -8.72 -12.24
CA PRO A 67 28.66 -8.34 -11.67
C PRO A 67 28.88 -7.74 -10.26
N PRO A 68 28.12 -6.69 -9.90
CA PRO A 68 28.23 -6.09 -8.57
C PRO A 68 28.03 -7.14 -7.48
N GLN A 69 28.89 -7.11 -6.46
CA GLN A 69 28.73 -7.99 -5.30
C GLN A 69 27.40 -7.68 -4.60
N LEU A 70 26.70 -8.73 -4.19
CA LEU A 70 25.46 -8.59 -3.42
C LEU A 70 25.77 -7.90 -2.09
N GLN A 71 24.99 -6.87 -1.78
CA GLN A 71 25.13 -6.11 -0.55
C GLN A 71 23.79 -6.07 0.18
N THR A 72 23.84 -6.21 1.49
CA THR A 72 22.68 -6.11 2.37
C THR A 72 22.01 -4.75 2.24
N THR A 73 20.71 -4.74 2.04
CA THR A 73 19.88 -3.55 2.13
C THR A 73 19.52 -3.25 3.58
N PHE A 74 19.66 -2.02 4.01
CA PHE A 74 19.30 -1.56 5.34
C PHE A 74 18.07 -0.66 5.27
N MET A 75 17.11 -0.90 6.16
CA MET A 75 15.99 0.01 6.42
C MET A 75 16.23 0.72 7.74
N CYS A 76 16.09 2.03 7.76
CA CYS A 76 16.31 2.84 8.94
C CYS A 76 15.05 3.62 9.32
N SER A 77 14.86 3.86 10.60
CA SER A 77 13.79 4.66 11.20
C SER A 77 13.92 6.15 10.87
N SER A 78 12.93 6.92 11.26
CA SER A 78 12.83 8.36 10.93
C SER A 78 13.89 9.24 11.59
N ASP A 79 14.48 8.79 12.67
CA ASP A 79 15.57 9.46 13.38
C ASP A 79 16.92 9.38 12.64
N VAL A 80 17.05 8.43 11.70
CA VAL A 80 18.25 8.24 10.86
C VAL A 80 18.03 8.93 9.51
N SER A 81 18.52 10.15 9.36
CA SER A 81 18.41 10.92 8.10
C SER A 81 19.54 10.66 7.12
N THR A 82 20.71 10.20 7.61
CA THR A 82 21.91 9.88 6.85
C THR A 82 22.67 8.75 7.54
N GLY A 83 23.53 8.04 6.78
CA GLY A 83 24.37 7.01 7.36
C GLY A 83 23.61 5.78 7.84
N CYS A 84 22.59 5.34 7.10
CA CYS A 84 21.86 4.11 7.37
C CYS A 84 22.78 2.90 7.24
N THR A 85 23.11 2.24 8.35
CA THR A 85 24.05 1.13 8.50
C THR A 85 23.42 -0.08 9.17
N ALA A 86 24.17 -1.17 9.32
CA ALA A 86 23.69 -2.35 10.05
C ALA A 86 23.31 -2.02 11.51
N ASP A 87 24.10 -1.17 12.16
CA ASP A 87 23.99 -0.90 13.60
C ASP A 87 22.77 -0.03 13.98
N ASN A 88 22.29 0.81 13.05
CA ASN A 88 21.16 1.72 13.27
C ASN A 88 19.92 1.39 12.38
N SER A 89 19.93 0.22 11.76
CA SER A 89 18.82 -0.23 10.93
C SER A 89 17.73 -0.91 11.75
N ILE A 90 16.46 -0.66 11.38
CA ILE A 90 15.30 -1.39 11.90
C ILE A 90 15.13 -2.74 11.20
N ALA A 91 15.67 -2.88 9.99
CA ALA A 91 15.70 -4.16 9.28
C ALA A 91 16.91 -4.25 8.35
N GLN A 92 17.41 -5.46 8.24
CA GLN A 92 18.46 -5.83 7.30
C GLN A 92 17.88 -6.83 6.31
N LEU A 93 17.65 -6.40 5.09
CA LEU A 93 17.20 -7.29 4.03
C LEU A 93 18.44 -7.88 3.34
N SER A 94 18.88 -8.99 3.82
CA SER A 94 19.80 -9.87 3.12
C SER A 94 18.96 -11.05 2.67
N GLY A 95 18.77 -11.22 1.39
CA GLY A 95 18.42 -12.55 0.91
C GLY A 95 19.51 -13.45 1.46
N GLY A 96 19.19 -14.40 2.33
CA GLY A 96 20.18 -15.31 2.87
C GLY A 96 21.04 -15.76 1.70
N VAL A 97 22.31 -15.26 1.61
CA VAL A 97 23.06 -15.26 0.36
C VAL A 97 23.52 -16.69 0.09
N ASN A 98 22.63 -17.46 -0.49
CA ASN A 98 22.99 -18.67 -1.20
C ASN A 98 23.30 -18.28 -2.66
N ARG A 99 24.46 -17.72 -2.89
CA ARG A 99 25.02 -17.61 -4.22
C ARG A 99 26.07 -18.68 -4.40
N ILE A 100 25.77 -19.64 -5.23
CA ILE A 100 26.71 -20.67 -5.66
C ILE A 100 26.80 -20.49 -7.17
N SER A 101 27.95 -20.01 -7.63
CA SER A 101 28.21 -19.88 -9.06
C SER A 101 28.58 -21.26 -9.61
N VAL A 102 28.06 -21.56 -10.78
CA VAL A 102 28.35 -22.75 -11.55
C VAL A 102 28.94 -22.36 -12.90
N ASP A 103 29.85 -23.18 -13.40
CA ASP A 103 30.37 -23.05 -14.75
C ASP A 103 29.40 -23.63 -15.78
N TRP A 104 29.52 -23.24 -17.04
CA TRP A 104 28.63 -23.71 -18.13
C TRP A 104 28.47 -25.23 -18.16
N ASN A 105 29.56 -25.95 -18.00
CA ASN A 105 29.55 -27.43 -18.05
C ASN A 105 28.89 -28.11 -16.84
N GLU A 106 28.60 -27.35 -15.78
CA GLU A 106 27.91 -27.82 -14.58
C GLU A 106 26.38 -27.61 -14.66
N ILE A 107 25.92 -26.87 -15.68
CA ILE A 107 24.48 -26.60 -15.86
C ILE A 107 23.87 -27.71 -16.73
N PRO A 108 22.92 -28.52 -16.22
CA PRO A 108 22.28 -29.57 -16.98
C PRO A 108 21.54 -29.02 -18.22
N PRO A 109 21.56 -29.69 -19.36
CA PRO A 109 20.87 -29.29 -20.59
C PRO A 109 19.37 -29.00 -20.34
N VAL A 110 18.67 -29.83 -19.57
CA VAL A 110 17.25 -29.66 -19.23
C VAL A 110 16.95 -28.33 -18.53
N VAL A 111 17.87 -27.80 -17.75
CA VAL A 111 17.73 -26.49 -17.09
C VAL A 111 17.90 -25.35 -18.10
N VAL A 112 18.89 -25.48 -19.00
CA VAL A 112 19.12 -24.52 -20.08
C VAL A 112 17.90 -24.45 -20.99
N GLU A 113 17.42 -25.60 -21.46
CA GLU A 113 16.24 -25.75 -22.34
C GLU A 113 15.00 -25.16 -21.70
N ALA A 114 14.71 -25.48 -20.43
CA ALA A 114 13.55 -24.95 -19.71
C ALA A 114 13.60 -23.41 -19.60
N VAL A 115 14.75 -22.83 -19.30
CA VAL A 115 14.93 -21.37 -19.19
C VAL A 115 14.81 -20.71 -20.56
N LEU A 116 15.43 -21.25 -21.60
CA LEU A 116 15.32 -20.74 -22.98
C LEU A 116 13.89 -20.79 -23.49
N ALA A 117 13.22 -21.92 -23.32
CA ALA A 117 11.80 -22.09 -23.71
C ALA A 117 10.88 -21.09 -23.00
N ALA A 118 11.14 -20.81 -21.72
CA ALA A 118 10.37 -19.88 -20.92
C ALA A 118 10.61 -18.40 -21.26
N GLU A 119 11.86 -17.99 -21.50
CA GLU A 119 12.25 -16.60 -21.53
C GLU A 119 12.72 -16.10 -22.90
N ASP A 120 13.43 -16.93 -23.69
CA ASP A 120 14.03 -16.49 -24.96
C ASP A 120 14.34 -17.66 -25.89
N ARG A 121 13.35 -18.17 -26.62
CA ARG A 121 13.40 -19.39 -27.42
C ARG A 121 14.44 -19.37 -28.54
N THR A 122 14.80 -18.20 -29.00
CA THR A 122 15.74 -18.00 -30.12
C THR A 122 17.02 -17.30 -29.65
N PHE A 123 17.35 -17.45 -28.37
CA PHE A 123 18.49 -16.76 -27.74
C PHE A 123 19.80 -16.90 -28.49
N PHE A 124 20.12 -18.09 -28.99
CA PHE A 124 21.34 -18.36 -29.75
C PHE A 124 21.30 -17.85 -31.20
N GLU A 125 20.14 -17.45 -31.73
CA GLU A 125 19.93 -17.06 -33.12
C GLU A 125 19.92 -15.56 -33.36
N HIS A 126 19.58 -14.76 -32.32
CA HIS A 126 19.48 -13.29 -32.44
C HIS A 126 20.59 -12.58 -31.67
N GLY A 127 20.72 -11.26 -31.84
CA GLY A 127 21.62 -10.40 -31.07
C GLY A 127 20.99 -9.93 -29.75
N GLY A 128 21.58 -8.88 -29.12
CA GLY A 128 21.15 -8.32 -27.84
C GLY A 128 19.68 -7.88 -27.80
N VAL A 129 19.05 -7.70 -28.94
CA VAL A 129 17.61 -7.39 -29.11
C VAL A 129 17.03 -8.32 -30.15
N ASP A 130 15.84 -8.88 -29.90
CA ASP A 130 15.07 -9.66 -30.86
C ASP A 130 13.88 -8.84 -31.43
N PRO A 131 14.02 -8.22 -32.62
CA PRO A 131 12.94 -7.47 -33.24
C PRO A 131 11.74 -8.34 -33.62
N THR A 132 11.96 -9.61 -33.94
CA THR A 132 10.90 -10.56 -34.34
C THR A 132 10.10 -11.00 -33.13
N GLY A 133 10.74 -11.26 -32.02
CA GLY A 133 10.12 -11.54 -30.73
C GLY A 133 9.29 -10.37 -30.20
N ILE A 134 9.77 -9.14 -30.37
CA ILE A 134 9.03 -7.92 -29.99
C ILE A 134 7.74 -7.83 -30.82
N LEU A 135 7.80 -8.05 -32.15
CA LEU A 135 6.63 -8.03 -33.02
C LEU A 135 5.64 -9.15 -32.69
N ARG A 136 6.15 -10.35 -32.41
CA ARG A 136 5.35 -11.51 -31.98
C ARG A 136 4.62 -11.24 -30.67
N ALA A 137 5.33 -10.74 -29.67
CA ALA A 137 4.76 -10.37 -28.37
C ALA A 137 3.70 -9.27 -28.51
N LEU A 138 3.95 -8.25 -29.33
CA LEU A 138 2.98 -7.17 -29.60
C LEU A 138 1.70 -7.74 -30.24
N TRP A 139 1.83 -8.61 -31.23
CA TRP A 139 0.69 -9.25 -31.92
C TRP A 139 -0.13 -10.11 -30.95
N THR A 140 0.55 -10.93 -30.13
CA THR A 140 -0.10 -11.82 -29.16
C THR A 140 -0.83 -11.01 -28.07
N ASN A 141 -0.22 -9.94 -27.56
CA ASN A 141 -0.80 -9.08 -26.55
C ASN A 141 -2.03 -8.30 -27.09
N LEU A 142 -1.97 -7.85 -28.35
CA LEU A 142 -3.13 -7.22 -29.02
C LEU A 142 -4.29 -8.20 -29.22
N ARG A 143 -3.99 -9.47 -29.57
CA ARG A 143 -5.00 -10.49 -29.80
C ARG A 143 -5.67 -10.96 -28.51
N ASN A 144 -4.92 -11.04 -27.41
CA ASN A 144 -5.39 -11.56 -26.13
C ASN A 144 -5.95 -10.46 -25.20
N GLY A 145 -5.91 -9.18 -25.60
CA GLY A 145 -6.44 -8.06 -24.82
C GLY A 145 -5.67 -7.78 -23.51
N GLY A 146 -4.43 -8.29 -23.39
CA GLY A 146 -3.60 -8.14 -22.19
C GLY A 146 -2.13 -8.49 -22.44
N VAL A 147 -1.25 -8.18 -21.46
CA VAL A 147 0.19 -8.51 -21.56
C VAL A 147 0.38 -9.99 -21.20
N SER A 148 0.38 -10.86 -22.20
CA SER A 148 0.58 -12.32 -22.05
C SER A 148 1.99 -12.79 -22.40
N GLN A 149 2.72 -12.07 -23.27
CA GLN A 149 4.10 -12.40 -23.67
C GLN A 149 5.05 -11.22 -23.47
N GLY A 150 6.26 -11.49 -22.92
CA GLY A 150 7.36 -10.54 -22.83
C GLY A 150 8.24 -10.58 -24.09
N GLY A 151 8.62 -9.43 -24.62
CA GLY A 151 9.52 -9.31 -25.76
C GLY A 151 10.95 -8.86 -25.38
N SER A 152 11.41 -9.14 -24.16
CA SER A 152 12.79 -8.82 -23.72
C SER A 152 13.66 -10.05 -23.78
N THR A 153 14.85 -9.93 -24.37
CA THR A 153 15.83 -11.03 -24.46
C THR A 153 16.49 -11.33 -23.10
N ILE A 154 17.05 -12.50 -22.93
CA ILE A 154 17.86 -12.89 -21.75
C ILE A 154 19.00 -11.89 -21.55
N THR A 155 19.68 -11.45 -22.61
CA THR A 155 20.73 -10.42 -22.49
C THR A 155 20.20 -9.10 -21.97
N GLN A 156 19.00 -8.67 -22.40
CA GLN A 156 18.35 -7.47 -21.83
C GLN A 156 18.00 -7.66 -20.36
N GLN A 157 17.52 -8.85 -19.96
CA GLN A 157 17.20 -9.16 -18.56
C GLN A 157 18.49 -9.18 -17.71
N TYR A 158 19.58 -9.79 -18.19
CA TYR A 158 20.87 -9.78 -17.53
C TYR A 158 21.37 -8.36 -17.30
N VAL A 159 21.39 -7.55 -18.34
CA VAL A 159 21.84 -6.14 -18.29
C VAL A 159 20.96 -5.33 -17.34
N LYS A 160 19.64 -5.53 -17.40
CA LYS A 160 18.69 -4.86 -16.50
C LYS A 160 18.98 -5.20 -15.04
N ASN A 161 19.20 -6.46 -14.73
CA ASN A 161 19.34 -6.94 -13.35
C ASN A 161 20.70 -6.56 -12.74
N VAL A 162 21.75 -6.48 -13.57
CA VAL A 162 23.13 -6.28 -13.10
C VAL A 162 23.57 -4.82 -13.16
N TYR A 163 23.15 -4.06 -14.19
CA TYR A 163 23.75 -2.76 -14.50
C TYR A 163 22.79 -1.57 -14.49
N LEU A 164 21.47 -1.75 -14.42
CA LEU A 164 20.51 -0.66 -14.55
C LEU A 164 19.66 -0.46 -13.29
N THR A 165 19.39 0.82 -12.99
CA THR A 165 18.34 1.20 -12.04
C THR A 165 16.97 1.07 -12.68
N GLN A 166 15.92 0.81 -11.87
CA GLN A 166 14.60 0.40 -12.38
C GLN A 166 13.59 1.52 -12.61
N GLU A 167 14.02 2.67 -13.04
CA GLU A 167 13.05 3.66 -13.54
C GLU A 167 12.24 3.07 -14.70
N ARG A 168 10.94 3.07 -14.63
CA ARG A 168 10.06 2.62 -15.72
C ARG A 168 9.93 3.67 -16.81
N THR A 169 11.05 4.10 -17.38
CA THR A 169 11.11 5.12 -18.43
C THR A 169 11.47 4.52 -19.79
N VAL A 170 10.98 5.16 -20.85
CA VAL A 170 11.39 4.79 -22.23
C VAL A 170 12.90 4.92 -22.40
N THR A 171 13.51 5.93 -21.77
CA THR A 171 14.96 6.16 -21.81
C THR A 171 15.73 4.98 -21.22
N ARG A 172 15.25 4.41 -20.10
CA ARG A 172 15.84 3.20 -19.52
C ARG A 172 15.76 2.01 -20.49
N LYS A 173 14.61 1.78 -21.13
CA LYS A 173 14.43 0.65 -22.07
C LYS A 173 15.37 0.78 -23.28
N ILE A 174 15.66 2.00 -23.73
CA ILE A 174 16.65 2.27 -24.78
C ILE A 174 18.08 1.98 -24.29
N LYS A 175 18.42 2.39 -23.05
CA LYS A 175 19.73 2.08 -22.45
C LYS A 175 19.91 0.56 -22.27
N GLU A 176 18.87 -0.15 -21.83
CA GLU A 176 18.88 -1.61 -21.70
C GLU A 176 19.18 -2.29 -23.04
N ALA A 177 18.48 -1.90 -24.11
CA ALA A 177 18.72 -2.43 -25.45
C ALA A 177 20.14 -2.10 -25.96
N ALA A 178 20.62 -0.88 -25.74
CA ALA A 178 21.97 -0.47 -26.13
C ALA A 178 23.05 -1.27 -25.39
N LEU A 179 22.90 -1.47 -24.09
CA LEU A 179 23.83 -2.28 -23.29
C LEU A 179 23.78 -3.75 -23.68
N ALA A 180 22.60 -4.31 -23.93
CA ALA A 180 22.47 -5.69 -24.37
C ALA A 180 23.23 -5.95 -25.68
N VAL A 181 23.14 -5.03 -26.66
CA VAL A 181 23.89 -5.12 -27.91
C VAL A 181 25.43 -4.98 -27.67
N LYS A 182 25.84 -4.14 -26.72
CA LYS A 182 27.26 -4.00 -26.39
C LYS A 182 27.83 -5.24 -25.71
N VAL A 183 27.08 -5.80 -24.73
CA VAL A 183 27.46 -7.02 -24.00
C VAL A 183 27.60 -8.20 -24.96
N GLU A 184 26.72 -8.36 -25.92
CA GLU A 184 26.81 -9.47 -26.90
C GLU A 184 27.95 -9.32 -27.94
N ARG A 185 28.52 -8.13 -28.05
CA ARG A 185 29.76 -7.94 -28.87
C ARG A 185 31.02 -8.39 -28.14
N GLU A 186 30.98 -8.41 -26.82
CA GLU A 186 32.15 -8.68 -25.97
C GLU A 186 32.14 -10.07 -25.36
N LEU A 187 30.96 -10.63 -25.11
CA LEU A 187 30.80 -11.92 -24.45
C LEU A 187 30.08 -12.91 -25.37
N PRO A 188 30.55 -14.16 -25.44
CA PRO A 188 29.80 -15.22 -26.14
C PRO A 188 28.46 -15.53 -25.47
N LYS A 189 27.48 -16.02 -26.22
CA LYS A 189 26.15 -16.36 -25.76
C LYS A 189 26.14 -17.28 -24.54
N GLN A 190 26.96 -18.30 -24.54
CA GLN A 190 27.12 -19.23 -23.41
C GLN A 190 27.53 -18.50 -22.13
N GLU A 191 28.49 -17.61 -22.23
CA GLU A 191 28.96 -16.81 -21.10
C GLU A 191 27.86 -15.88 -20.55
N ILE A 192 27.11 -15.24 -21.45
CA ILE A 192 25.99 -14.38 -21.07
C ILE A 192 24.94 -15.19 -20.33
N LEU A 193 24.56 -16.38 -20.84
CA LEU A 193 23.57 -17.26 -20.22
C LEU A 193 24.06 -17.79 -18.86
N THR A 194 25.33 -18.20 -18.78
CA THR A 194 25.95 -18.64 -17.51
C THR A 194 25.88 -17.53 -16.46
N ARG A 195 26.28 -16.31 -16.82
CA ARG A 195 26.23 -15.14 -15.91
C ARG A 195 24.79 -14.79 -15.52
N TYR A 196 23.83 -14.88 -16.46
CA TYR A 196 22.41 -14.68 -16.19
C TYR A 196 21.90 -15.72 -15.18
N LEU A 197 22.15 -17.01 -15.41
CA LEU A 197 21.74 -18.10 -14.53
C LEU A 197 22.42 -18.05 -13.15
N ASN A 198 23.60 -17.46 -13.03
CA ASN A 198 24.30 -17.24 -11.76
C ASN A 198 23.86 -15.98 -11.00
N THR A 199 23.10 -15.06 -11.64
CA THR A 199 22.76 -13.76 -11.06
C THR A 199 21.28 -13.51 -10.88
N ILE A 200 20.44 -14.30 -11.56
CA ILE A 200 18.98 -14.11 -11.50
C ILE A 200 18.43 -14.46 -10.12
N TYR A 201 17.52 -13.63 -9.62
CA TYR A 201 16.81 -13.89 -8.38
C TYR A 201 15.63 -14.83 -8.64
N LEU A 202 15.53 -15.90 -7.85
CA LEU A 202 14.55 -16.96 -8.00
C LEU A 202 13.63 -17.13 -6.78
N GLY A 203 13.62 -16.15 -5.88
CA GLY A 203 12.84 -16.22 -4.64
C GLY A 203 13.61 -16.84 -3.49
N ARG A 204 13.03 -16.79 -2.28
CA ARG A 204 13.62 -17.33 -1.04
C ARG A 204 15.08 -16.93 -0.78
N GLY A 205 15.49 -15.74 -1.25
CA GLY A 205 16.89 -15.29 -1.15
C GLY A 205 17.87 -16.02 -2.06
N ALA A 206 17.43 -16.85 -3.00
CA ALA A 206 18.27 -17.59 -3.92
C ALA A 206 18.66 -16.71 -5.13
N TYR A 207 19.94 -16.41 -5.25
CA TYR A 207 20.54 -15.78 -6.41
C TYR A 207 21.37 -16.81 -7.19
N GLY A 208 20.91 -17.07 -8.40
CA GLY A 208 21.44 -18.11 -9.26
C GLY A 208 20.72 -19.44 -9.16
N ILE A 209 20.83 -20.21 -10.26
CA ILE A 209 20.04 -21.43 -10.45
C ILE A 209 20.46 -22.56 -9.51
N GLU A 210 21.76 -22.69 -9.18
CA GLU A 210 22.25 -23.68 -8.21
C GLU A 210 21.75 -23.37 -6.79
N ALA A 211 21.80 -22.09 -6.41
CA ALA A 211 21.25 -21.68 -5.11
C ALA A 211 19.75 -21.97 -5.02
N ALA A 212 19.02 -21.73 -6.12
CA ALA A 212 17.58 -22.04 -6.19
C ALA A 212 17.33 -23.55 -6.11
N SER A 213 18.10 -24.39 -6.78
CA SER A 213 18.03 -25.85 -6.68
C SER A 213 18.11 -26.30 -5.22
N ARG A 214 19.11 -25.82 -4.49
CA ARG A 214 19.30 -26.16 -3.07
C ARG A 214 18.19 -25.66 -2.15
N VAL A 215 17.74 -24.41 -2.37
CA VAL A 215 16.72 -23.77 -1.52
C VAL A 215 15.34 -24.39 -1.74
N TYR A 216 15.00 -24.76 -2.96
CA TYR A 216 13.69 -25.31 -3.28
C TYR A 216 13.63 -26.83 -3.16
N PHE A 217 14.70 -27.54 -3.49
CA PHE A 217 14.70 -29.01 -3.57
C PHE A 217 15.71 -29.69 -2.65
N GLY A 218 16.63 -28.93 -2.03
CA GLY A 218 17.71 -29.52 -1.23
C GLY A 218 18.72 -30.32 -2.06
N LYS A 219 18.78 -30.10 -3.38
CA LYS A 219 19.59 -30.84 -4.34
C LYS A 219 20.64 -29.95 -5.01
N ASN A 220 21.72 -30.56 -5.46
CA ASN A 220 22.62 -29.90 -6.41
C ASN A 220 21.96 -29.82 -7.78
N LEU A 221 22.40 -28.87 -8.62
CA LEU A 221 21.81 -28.59 -9.91
C LEU A 221 21.89 -29.80 -10.87
N ASP A 222 22.94 -30.60 -10.78
CA ASP A 222 23.13 -31.84 -11.57
C ASP A 222 22.09 -32.94 -11.29
N GLN A 223 21.32 -32.82 -10.20
CA GLN A 223 20.28 -33.77 -9.78
C GLN A 223 18.87 -33.30 -10.13
N ILE A 224 18.74 -32.13 -10.79
CA ILE A 224 17.43 -31.56 -11.14
C ILE A 224 16.77 -32.32 -12.28
N THR A 225 15.52 -32.68 -12.06
CA THR A 225 14.66 -33.37 -13.02
C THR A 225 13.90 -32.39 -13.92
N LEU A 226 13.30 -32.86 -15.00
CA LEU A 226 12.49 -32.02 -15.92
C LEU A 226 11.35 -31.25 -15.20
N PRO A 227 10.51 -31.86 -14.33
CA PRO A 227 9.48 -31.10 -13.60
C PRO A 227 10.04 -29.99 -12.71
N GLU A 228 11.20 -30.23 -12.09
CA GLU A 228 11.89 -29.30 -11.19
C GLU A 228 12.55 -28.15 -12.01
N ALA A 229 13.19 -28.45 -13.13
CA ALA A 229 13.76 -27.45 -14.04
C ALA A 229 12.67 -26.54 -14.60
N ALA A 230 11.54 -27.09 -15.02
CA ALA A 230 10.38 -26.33 -15.49
C ALA A 230 9.79 -25.43 -14.39
N TYR A 231 9.81 -25.88 -13.13
CA TYR A 231 9.40 -25.04 -12.00
C TYR A 231 10.37 -23.88 -11.76
N LEU A 232 11.68 -24.12 -11.69
CA LEU A 232 12.69 -23.08 -11.51
C LEU A 232 12.62 -22.03 -12.64
N ALA A 233 12.48 -22.48 -13.89
CA ALA A 233 12.29 -21.56 -15.02
C ALA A 233 11.00 -20.75 -14.90
N GLY A 234 9.92 -21.35 -14.38
CA GLY A 234 8.65 -20.69 -14.10
C GLY A 234 8.74 -19.59 -13.03
N LEU A 235 9.65 -19.70 -12.08
CA LEU A 235 9.88 -18.69 -11.01
C LEU A 235 10.48 -17.39 -11.54
N ILE A 236 11.21 -17.42 -12.66
CA ILE A 236 11.98 -16.25 -13.16
C ILE A 236 11.14 -14.99 -13.28
N ARG A 237 9.89 -15.10 -13.74
CA ARG A 237 8.99 -13.94 -13.93
C ARG A 237 8.39 -13.38 -12.67
N SER A 238 8.25 -14.16 -11.62
CA SER A 238 7.54 -13.76 -10.40
C SER A 238 7.91 -14.68 -9.24
N PRO A 239 9.14 -14.65 -8.77
CA PRO A 239 9.65 -15.59 -7.77
C PRO A 239 8.86 -15.52 -6.45
N GLU A 240 8.41 -14.35 -6.05
CA GLU A 240 7.65 -14.17 -4.81
C GLU A 240 6.16 -14.59 -4.90
N THR A 241 5.61 -14.69 -6.12
CA THR A 241 4.19 -15.02 -6.31
C THR A 241 3.96 -16.44 -6.85
N ALA A 242 5.03 -17.18 -7.12
CA ALA A 242 4.97 -18.55 -7.62
C ALA A 242 5.71 -19.54 -6.70
N ASP A 243 5.89 -19.20 -5.41
CA ASP A 243 6.41 -20.14 -4.42
C ASP A 243 5.30 -21.13 -4.02
N ALA A 244 5.45 -22.39 -4.44
CA ALA A 244 4.43 -23.41 -4.26
C ALA A 244 4.33 -23.95 -2.83
N ARG A 245 5.30 -23.67 -1.96
CA ARG A 245 5.36 -24.19 -0.57
C ARG A 245 5.52 -23.06 0.44
N LEU A 246 4.79 -21.96 0.22
CA LEU A 246 4.59 -20.97 1.26
C LEU A 246 3.94 -21.64 2.48
N PRO A 247 4.19 -21.14 3.70
CA PRO A 247 3.54 -21.62 4.89
C PRO A 247 2.02 -21.59 4.76
N GLU A 248 1.33 -22.58 5.32
CA GLU A 248 -0.14 -22.69 5.24
C GLU A 248 -0.88 -21.49 5.83
N ASN A 249 -0.25 -20.80 6.78
CA ASN A 249 -0.76 -19.56 7.37
C ASN A 249 -0.44 -18.30 6.55
N ASP A 250 0.33 -18.41 5.45
CA ASP A 250 0.53 -17.29 4.54
C ASP A 250 -0.74 -17.07 3.70
N PRO A 251 -1.37 -15.90 3.74
CA PRO A 251 -2.61 -15.62 2.98
C PRO A 251 -2.43 -15.74 1.47
N LYS A 252 -1.19 -15.72 0.99
CA LYS A 252 -0.84 -15.88 -0.43
C LYS A 252 -0.65 -17.35 -0.84
N ALA A 253 -0.56 -18.28 0.12
CA ALA A 253 -0.15 -19.68 -0.14
C ALA A 253 -0.96 -20.36 -1.25
N VAL A 254 -2.30 -20.31 -1.18
CA VAL A 254 -3.18 -20.95 -2.17
C VAL A 254 -2.99 -20.37 -3.56
N ARG A 255 -2.92 -19.04 -3.67
CA ARG A 255 -2.73 -18.34 -4.95
C ARG A 255 -1.33 -18.60 -5.51
N SER A 256 -0.32 -18.60 -4.66
CA SER A 256 1.06 -18.83 -5.04
C SER A 256 1.27 -20.25 -5.54
N HIS A 257 0.69 -21.23 -4.87
CA HIS A 257 0.69 -22.64 -5.31
C HIS A 257 0.04 -22.80 -6.69
N GLN A 258 -1.15 -22.24 -6.92
CA GLN A 258 -1.81 -22.29 -8.23
C GLN A 258 -0.97 -21.59 -9.30
N THR A 259 -0.40 -20.41 -9.00
CA THR A 259 0.49 -19.72 -9.93
C THR A 259 1.71 -20.55 -10.31
N ALA A 260 2.28 -21.28 -9.36
CA ALA A 260 3.40 -22.19 -9.60
C ALA A 260 3.04 -23.32 -10.57
N ILE A 261 1.88 -23.97 -10.37
CA ILE A 261 1.35 -25.00 -11.26
C ILE A 261 1.17 -24.45 -12.67
N ASP A 262 0.49 -23.32 -12.81
CA ASP A 262 0.18 -22.71 -14.12
C ASP A 262 1.46 -22.32 -14.88
N ARG A 263 2.45 -21.76 -14.16
CA ARG A 263 3.74 -21.38 -14.78
C ARG A 263 4.57 -22.57 -15.19
N ARG A 264 4.68 -23.60 -14.36
CA ARG A 264 5.36 -24.85 -14.71
C ARG A 264 4.73 -25.49 -15.94
N ALA A 265 3.40 -25.57 -15.97
CA ALA A 265 2.69 -26.11 -17.13
C ALA A 265 2.93 -25.29 -18.41
N SER A 266 3.05 -23.95 -18.29
CA SER A 266 3.39 -23.06 -19.40
C SER A 266 4.81 -23.28 -19.90
N VAL A 267 5.79 -23.51 -19.02
CA VAL A 267 7.18 -23.81 -19.41
C VAL A 267 7.25 -25.16 -20.15
N LEU A 268 6.62 -26.22 -19.60
CA LEU A 268 6.58 -27.53 -20.25
C LEU A 268 5.91 -27.46 -21.62
N GLY A 269 4.84 -26.70 -21.77
CA GLY A 269 4.23 -26.46 -23.07
C GLY A 269 5.15 -25.73 -24.04
N ALA A 270 5.93 -24.76 -23.54
CA ALA A 270 6.92 -24.06 -24.36
C ALA A 270 8.07 -24.97 -24.82
N MET A 271 8.53 -25.89 -23.97
CA MET A 271 9.56 -26.90 -24.31
C MET A 271 9.09 -27.88 -25.37
N VAL A 272 7.79 -28.24 -25.40
CA VAL A 272 7.19 -29.01 -26.50
C VAL A 272 7.17 -28.20 -27.79
N GLU A 273 6.80 -26.91 -27.73
CA GLU A 273 6.76 -26.04 -28.90
C GLU A 273 8.15 -25.78 -29.51
N THR A 274 9.21 -25.81 -28.69
CA THR A 274 10.61 -25.70 -29.14
C THR A 274 11.21 -27.03 -29.58
N GLY A 275 10.57 -28.15 -29.25
CA GLY A 275 11.02 -29.51 -29.61
C GLY A 275 12.07 -30.05 -28.64
N ASP A 276 12.25 -29.45 -27.46
CA ASP A 276 13.18 -29.89 -26.43
C ASP A 276 12.68 -31.17 -25.73
N ILE A 277 11.37 -31.35 -25.65
CA ILE A 277 10.70 -32.52 -25.07
C ILE A 277 9.50 -32.93 -25.90
N THR A 278 9.04 -34.18 -25.72
CA THR A 278 7.82 -34.70 -26.36
C THR A 278 6.55 -34.32 -25.57
N GLU A 279 5.37 -34.43 -26.16
CA GLU A 279 4.08 -34.21 -25.48
C GLU A 279 3.85 -35.25 -24.36
N GLU A 280 4.37 -36.49 -24.53
CA GLU A 280 4.31 -37.54 -23.53
C GLU A 280 5.14 -37.18 -22.29
N GLU A 281 6.37 -36.68 -22.48
CA GLU A 281 7.24 -36.22 -21.40
C GLU A 281 6.65 -35.02 -20.68
N ALA A 282 6.08 -34.08 -21.43
CA ALA A 282 5.39 -32.92 -20.86
C ALA A 282 4.18 -33.33 -20.02
N THR A 283 3.39 -34.33 -20.51
CA THR A 283 2.22 -34.84 -19.79
C THR A 283 2.65 -35.59 -18.52
N ALA A 284 3.67 -36.43 -18.58
CA ALA A 284 4.24 -37.10 -17.41
C ALA A 284 4.79 -36.11 -16.38
N ALA A 285 5.51 -35.08 -16.85
CA ALA A 285 6.03 -34.02 -16.01
C ALA A 285 4.93 -33.17 -15.33
N LYS A 286 3.83 -32.88 -16.03
CA LYS A 286 2.65 -32.20 -15.46
C LYS A 286 1.95 -33.03 -14.39
N ALA A 287 1.86 -34.35 -14.59
CA ALA A 287 1.23 -35.27 -13.66
C ALA A 287 2.10 -35.60 -12.42
N ASN A 288 3.39 -35.27 -12.47
CA ASN A 288 4.30 -35.48 -11.34
C ASN A 288 3.91 -34.58 -10.16
N ASP A 289 3.67 -35.17 -8.99
CA ASP A 289 3.43 -34.43 -7.75
C ASP A 289 4.75 -33.96 -7.16
N TRP A 290 5.27 -32.89 -7.73
CA TRP A 290 6.52 -32.24 -7.35
C TRP A 290 6.42 -31.45 -6.05
N SER A 291 5.19 -31.19 -5.59
CA SER A 291 4.97 -30.35 -4.39
C SER A 291 5.54 -30.99 -3.14
N ASP A 292 5.55 -32.31 -3.03
CA ASP A 292 6.07 -33.04 -1.87
C ASP A 292 7.59 -33.04 -1.78
N VAL A 293 8.29 -32.87 -2.90
CA VAL A 293 9.78 -32.78 -2.92
C VAL A 293 10.28 -31.37 -2.64
N LEU A 294 9.40 -30.36 -2.70
CA LEU A 294 9.79 -29.01 -2.33
C LEU A 294 10.08 -28.88 -0.86
N VAL A 295 11.22 -28.32 -0.53
CA VAL A 295 11.54 -27.88 0.84
C VAL A 295 10.52 -26.82 1.26
N ARG A 296 9.90 -26.98 2.43
CA ARG A 296 9.03 -25.95 2.99
C ARG A 296 9.82 -24.66 3.18
N SER A 297 9.24 -23.52 2.79
CA SER A 297 9.84 -22.23 3.07
C SER A 297 9.91 -22.05 4.60
N THR A 298 11.10 -22.02 5.15
CA THR A 298 11.33 -21.56 6.51
C THR A 298 11.33 -20.04 6.48
N GLN A 299 10.39 -19.44 7.11
CA GLN A 299 9.81 -18.12 6.89
C GLN A 299 10.68 -16.87 7.02
N ASN A 300 11.94 -16.94 7.33
CA ASN A 300 12.74 -15.77 7.67
C ASN A 300 13.85 -15.43 6.65
N ASN A 301 13.56 -15.58 5.36
CA ASN A 301 14.49 -15.18 4.30
C ASN A 301 14.60 -13.64 4.11
N TYR A 302 13.93 -12.86 4.96
CA TYR A 302 13.93 -11.39 4.84
C TYR A 302 15.03 -10.69 5.62
N GLY A 303 15.85 -11.45 6.37
CA GLY A 303 16.89 -10.89 7.21
C GLY A 303 16.43 -10.59 8.64
N THR A 304 17.18 -9.77 9.36
CA THR A 304 16.91 -9.43 10.75
C THR A 304 16.01 -8.20 10.82
N VAL A 305 14.98 -8.25 11.67
CA VAL A 305 14.14 -7.10 12.02
C VAL A 305 14.29 -6.86 13.52
N THR A 306 14.49 -5.60 13.90
CA THR A 306 14.58 -5.20 15.31
C THR A 306 13.18 -5.04 15.91
N HIS A 307 13.06 -5.33 17.20
CA HIS A 307 11.80 -5.21 17.94
C HIS A 307 10.62 -5.94 17.28
N PRO A 308 10.75 -7.26 17.00
CA PRO A 308 9.64 -8.05 16.45
C PRO A 308 8.43 -8.08 17.40
N GLU A 309 8.65 -7.97 18.71
CA GLU A 309 7.62 -7.88 19.74
C GLU A 309 6.72 -6.63 19.61
N TRP A 310 7.15 -5.62 18.86
CA TRP A 310 6.35 -4.43 18.53
C TRP A 310 5.59 -4.56 17.20
N GLY A 311 5.66 -5.71 16.55
CA GLY A 311 5.06 -5.95 15.24
C GLY A 311 5.76 -5.16 14.12
N THR A 312 7.04 -4.83 14.29
CA THR A 312 7.86 -4.08 13.32
C THR A 312 7.93 -4.79 11.97
N GLU A 313 7.87 -6.12 11.95
CA GLU A 313 7.88 -6.91 10.72
C GLU A 313 6.72 -6.57 9.77
N TYR A 314 5.54 -6.22 10.28
CA TYR A 314 4.40 -5.84 9.44
C TYR A 314 4.67 -4.53 8.68
N PHE A 315 5.35 -3.57 9.32
CA PHE A 315 5.79 -2.35 8.66
C PHE A 315 6.89 -2.63 7.65
N VAL A 316 7.90 -3.43 8.02
CA VAL A 316 9.01 -3.82 7.15
C VAL A 316 8.50 -4.57 5.91
N ASP A 317 7.56 -5.49 6.07
CA ASP A 317 6.95 -6.21 4.95
C ASP A 317 6.14 -5.27 4.04
N TYR A 318 5.44 -4.30 4.61
CA TYR A 318 4.74 -3.26 3.85
C TYR A 318 5.71 -2.36 3.05
N VAL A 319 6.82 -1.93 3.66
CA VAL A 319 7.87 -1.15 2.97
C VAL A 319 8.52 -1.98 1.87
N ARG A 320 8.80 -3.26 2.11
CA ARG A 320 9.34 -4.18 1.11
C ARG A 320 8.40 -4.30 -0.10
N HIS A 321 7.11 -4.48 0.15
CA HIS A 321 6.10 -4.50 -0.91
C HIS A 321 6.05 -3.18 -1.67
N TRP A 322 6.07 -2.05 -0.97
CA TRP A 322 6.12 -0.72 -1.57
C TRP A 322 7.37 -0.54 -2.47
N LEU A 323 8.56 -1.00 -2.02
CA LEU A 323 9.78 -0.92 -2.82
C LEU A 323 9.63 -1.63 -4.17
N THR A 324 8.99 -2.79 -4.21
CA THR A 324 8.84 -3.60 -5.44
C THR A 324 7.66 -3.20 -6.31
N THR A 325 6.70 -2.44 -5.79
CA THR A 325 5.52 -1.93 -6.51
C THR A 325 5.64 -0.45 -6.84
N ASP A 326 5.33 0.43 -5.90
CA ASP A 326 5.32 1.90 -6.08
C ASP A 326 6.75 2.46 -6.21
N GLY A 327 7.72 1.92 -5.46
CA GLY A 327 9.12 2.31 -5.49
C GLY A 327 9.84 1.93 -6.78
N GLY A 328 9.36 0.91 -7.49
CA GLY A 328 9.87 0.46 -8.78
C GLY A 328 11.23 -0.26 -8.72
N PHE A 329 11.66 -0.71 -7.55
CA PHE A 329 12.87 -1.53 -7.39
C PHE A 329 12.58 -2.99 -7.70
N THR A 330 13.57 -3.74 -8.18
CA THR A 330 13.48 -5.21 -8.31
C THR A 330 13.75 -5.88 -6.97
N ASP A 331 13.28 -7.12 -6.85
CA ASP A 331 13.67 -8.01 -5.75
C ASP A 331 15.21 -8.13 -5.66
N ALA A 332 15.90 -8.26 -6.79
CA ALA A 332 17.35 -8.28 -6.84
C ALA A 332 18.00 -7.03 -6.21
N GLN A 333 17.43 -5.85 -6.45
CA GLN A 333 17.92 -4.62 -5.82
C GLN A 333 17.55 -4.55 -4.35
N VAL A 334 16.34 -4.99 -3.99
CA VAL A 334 15.85 -4.96 -2.60
C VAL A 334 16.67 -5.89 -1.72
N TYR A 335 17.01 -7.09 -2.19
CA TYR A 335 17.72 -8.10 -1.37
C TYR A 335 19.22 -8.15 -1.57
N GLY A 336 19.74 -7.62 -2.68
CA GLY A 336 21.14 -7.73 -3.04
C GLY A 336 21.80 -6.43 -3.53
N GLY A 337 21.01 -5.38 -3.73
CA GLY A 337 21.51 -4.11 -4.29
C GLY A 337 22.15 -3.14 -3.30
N GLY A 338 22.19 -3.50 -2.01
CA GLY A 338 22.80 -2.64 -0.99
C GLY A 338 22.08 -1.33 -0.77
N LEU A 339 20.74 -1.32 -0.92
CA LEU A 339 19.95 -0.11 -0.73
C LEU A 339 20.04 0.41 0.72
N ARG A 340 19.90 1.72 0.85
CA ARG A 340 19.71 2.41 2.13
C ARG A 340 18.35 3.05 2.08
N VAL A 341 17.38 2.44 2.78
CA VAL A 341 15.97 2.83 2.77
C VAL A 341 15.68 3.64 4.03
N TYR A 342 15.44 4.91 3.87
CA TYR A 342 15.06 5.82 4.96
C TYR A 342 13.55 5.83 5.07
N THR A 343 13.03 5.27 6.15
CA THR A 343 11.60 5.15 6.38
C THR A 343 11.06 6.29 7.25
N THR A 344 9.75 6.32 7.41
CA THR A 344 9.07 7.30 8.26
C THR A 344 8.77 6.78 9.66
N LEU A 345 9.03 5.49 9.92
CA LEU A 345 8.71 4.85 11.18
C LEU A 345 9.48 5.50 12.34
N ASP A 346 8.77 5.90 13.38
CA ASP A 346 9.35 6.38 14.63
C ASP A 346 9.33 5.21 15.63
N MET A 347 10.50 4.79 16.11
CA MET A 347 10.59 3.61 16.97
C MET A 347 9.99 3.84 18.35
N THR A 348 9.99 5.09 18.84
CA THR A 348 9.30 5.45 20.10
C THR A 348 7.78 5.33 19.93
N ASP A 349 7.25 5.86 18.84
CA ASP A 349 5.83 5.78 18.52
C ASP A 349 5.41 4.32 18.21
N GLN A 350 6.25 3.52 17.54
CA GLN A 350 5.98 2.10 17.28
C GLN A 350 5.91 1.28 18.56
N GLY A 351 6.89 1.45 19.46
CA GLY A 351 6.88 0.81 20.79
C GLY A 351 5.67 1.21 21.62
N ALA A 352 5.36 2.51 21.67
CA ALA A 352 4.18 3.02 22.38
C ALA A 352 2.86 2.45 21.81
N ALA A 353 2.78 2.23 20.50
CA ALA A 353 1.61 1.61 19.86
C ALA A 353 1.45 0.14 20.26
N ALA A 354 2.53 -0.63 20.24
CA ALA A 354 2.55 -2.01 20.70
C ALA A 354 2.19 -2.13 22.19
N ASP A 355 2.78 -1.30 23.04
CA ASP A 355 2.50 -1.26 24.48
C ASP A 355 1.03 -0.87 24.77
N ALA A 356 0.47 0.07 24.02
CA ALA A 356 -0.94 0.43 24.16
C ALA A 356 -1.88 -0.72 23.85
N ILE A 357 -1.55 -1.53 22.83
CA ILE A 357 -2.31 -2.73 22.45
C ILE A 357 -2.14 -3.81 23.51
N THR A 358 -0.90 -4.23 23.81
CA THR A 358 -0.61 -5.37 24.69
C THR A 358 -1.05 -5.12 26.13
N SER A 359 -0.94 -3.89 26.63
CA SER A 359 -1.43 -3.54 27.96
C SER A 359 -2.96 -3.44 28.05
N THR A 360 -3.68 -3.43 26.93
CA THR A 360 -5.14 -3.34 26.88
C THR A 360 -5.77 -4.70 26.56
N LEU A 361 -5.20 -5.40 25.59
CA LEU A 361 -5.56 -6.76 25.17
C LEU A 361 -4.48 -7.70 25.70
N ASN A 362 -4.63 -8.12 26.94
CA ASN A 362 -3.60 -8.80 27.74
C ASN A 362 -4.01 -10.19 28.25
N GLN A 363 -5.08 -10.75 27.70
CA GLN A 363 -5.57 -12.07 28.06
C GLN A 363 -5.46 -13.05 26.88
N PRO A 364 -5.27 -14.34 27.15
CA PRO A 364 -5.35 -15.36 26.09
C PRO A 364 -6.68 -15.27 25.33
N ASN A 365 -6.63 -15.40 24.03
CA ASN A 365 -7.78 -15.33 23.12
C ASN A 365 -8.45 -13.94 23.00
N ASP A 366 -7.78 -12.88 23.41
CA ASP A 366 -8.23 -11.53 23.10
C ASP A 366 -8.30 -11.30 21.57
N PRO A 367 -9.18 -10.39 21.12
CA PRO A 367 -9.19 -10.01 19.72
C PRO A 367 -7.87 -9.34 19.31
N SER A 368 -7.58 -9.40 18.03
CA SER A 368 -6.46 -8.66 17.45
C SER A 368 -6.76 -7.16 17.43
N ALA A 369 -5.69 -6.36 17.36
CA ALA A 369 -5.80 -4.93 17.09
C ALA A 369 -4.85 -4.53 15.97
N ALA A 370 -5.22 -3.48 15.23
CA ALA A 370 -4.34 -2.79 14.30
C ALA A 370 -4.38 -1.28 14.56
N LEU A 371 -3.22 -0.65 14.44
CA LEU A 371 -3.05 0.78 14.66
C LEU A 371 -2.18 1.38 13.55
N VAL A 372 -2.62 2.53 13.01
CA VAL A 372 -1.82 3.37 12.11
C VAL A 372 -1.86 4.80 12.59
N SER A 373 -0.69 5.42 12.67
CA SER A 373 -0.54 6.82 13.05
C SER A 373 0.21 7.60 11.98
N ILE A 374 -0.34 8.76 11.59
CA ILE A 374 0.17 9.63 10.51
C ILE A 374 0.34 11.04 11.07
N ASP A 375 1.49 11.67 10.82
CA ASP A 375 1.75 13.05 11.22
C ASP A 375 1.23 14.09 10.21
N ASP A 376 1.40 15.38 10.54
CA ASP A 376 0.99 16.53 9.72
C ASP A 376 1.83 16.74 8.44
N ALA A 377 2.83 15.88 8.20
CA ALA A 377 3.56 15.79 6.93
C ALA A 377 3.14 14.59 6.07
N GLY A 378 2.17 13.80 6.51
CA GLY A 378 1.72 12.58 5.85
C GLY A 378 2.63 11.36 6.12
N ALA A 379 3.58 11.47 7.04
CA ALA A 379 4.49 10.37 7.38
C ALA A 379 3.83 9.38 8.34
N VAL A 380 3.87 8.09 7.99
CA VAL A 380 3.40 6.99 8.86
C VAL A 380 4.43 6.80 9.98
N ARG A 381 4.09 7.20 11.21
CA ARG A 381 4.97 7.17 12.37
C ARG A 381 4.91 5.86 13.14
N ALA A 382 3.74 5.22 13.13
CA ALA A 382 3.55 3.88 13.69
C ALA A 382 2.60 3.07 12.81
N MET A 383 2.87 1.78 12.67
CA MET A 383 2.00 0.82 11.99
C MET A 383 2.11 -0.54 12.68
N VAL A 384 1.07 -0.91 13.41
CA VAL A 384 0.94 -2.24 14.03
C VAL A 384 -0.17 -2.98 13.30
N GLY A 385 0.18 -3.95 12.47
CA GLY A 385 -0.75 -4.80 11.73
C GLY A 385 -1.05 -6.14 12.42
N GLY A 386 -0.37 -6.39 13.51
CA GLY A 386 -0.39 -7.57 14.37
C GLY A 386 0.85 -7.54 15.25
N LEU A 387 0.99 -8.50 16.17
CA LEU A 387 2.13 -8.58 17.10
C LEU A 387 2.94 -9.88 16.98
N ASP A 388 2.49 -10.84 16.19
CA ASP A 388 3.11 -12.15 16.04
C ASP A 388 3.23 -12.52 14.56
N PHE A 389 4.08 -11.79 13.85
CA PHE A 389 4.33 -12.00 12.41
C PHE A 389 4.91 -13.39 12.12
N ASN A 390 5.75 -13.91 13.00
CA ASN A 390 6.43 -15.20 12.86
C ASN A 390 5.68 -16.36 13.53
N GLY A 391 4.49 -16.12 14.09
CA GLY A 391 3.65 -17.12 14.70
C GLY A 391 3.08 -18.12 13.69
N THR A 392 2.54 -19.21 14.24
CA THR A 392 1.92 -20.28 13.46
C THR A 392 0.43 -20.11 13.23
N GLY A 393 -0.17 -19.03 13.78
CA GLY A 393 -1.59 -18.72 13.62
C GLY A 393 -1.96 -18.42 12.16
N LYS A 394 -3.15 -18.83 11.75
CA LYS A 394 -3.67 -18.63 10.37
C LYS A 394 -3.52 -17.20 9.83
N TYR A 395 -3.57 -16.20 10.69
CA TYR A 395 -3.56 -14.79 10.32
C TYR A 395 -2.25 -14.08 10.72
N SER A 396 -1.23 -14.81 11.20
CA SER A 396 0.03 -14.20 11.65
C SER A 396 0.72 -13.38 10.57
N LYS A 397 0.63 -13.79 9.29
CA LYS A 397 1.22 -13.06 8.16
C LYS A 397 0.32 -11.96 7.57
N VAL A 398 -0.90 -11.82 8.08
CA VAL A 398 -1.83 -10.80 7.59
C VAL A 398 -1.54 -9.47 8.26
N ASN A 399 -1.16 -8.46 7.48
CA ASN A 399 -1.08 -7.09 7.98
C ASN A 399 -2.48 -6.47 8.03
N LEU A 400 -3.11 -6.50 9.21
CA LEU A 400 -4.47 -6.00 9.43
C LEU A 400 -4.59 -4.48 9.26
N ALA A 401 -3.46 -3.75 9.25
CA ALA A 401 -3.44 -2.30 9.11
C ALA A 401 -3.72 -1.82 7.68
N VAL A 402 -3.40 -2.63 6.66
CA VAL A 402 -3.42 -2.21 5.25
C VAL A 402 -4.37 -3.00 4.35
N GLY A 403 -5.24 -3.82 4.94
CA GLY A 403 -6.31 -4.51 4.22
C GLY A 403 -5.79 -5.48 3.15
N THR A 404 -6.22 -5.30 1.89
CA THR A 404 -5.84 -6.18 0.77
C THR A 404 -4.35 -6.17 0.47
N ASP A 405 -3.68 -5.05 0.67
CA ASP A 405 -2.23 -4.92 0.45
C ASP A 405 -1.42 -5.70 1.51
N GLY A 406 -2.04 -6.00 2.66
CA GLY A 406 -1.48 -6.85 3.71
C GLY A 406 -1.86 -8.33 3.60
N GLY A 407 -2.46 -8.75 2.49
CA GLY A 407 -2.89 -10.14 2.28
C GLY A 407 -4.20 -10.52 2.97
N GLY A 408 -4.87 -9.57 3.62
CA GLY A 408 -6.16 -9.73 4.27
C GLY A 408 -7.33 -9.13 3.50
N ALA A 409 -8.41 -8.83 4.21
CA ALA A 409 -9.54 -8.04 3.74
C ALA A 409 -9.61 -6.72 4.53
N GLY A 410 -10.24 -5.71 3.97
CA GLY A 410 -10.63 -4.54 4.74
C GLY A 410 -11.65 -4.89 5.83
N ARG A 411 -11.97 -3.92 6.66
CA ARG A 411 -12.90 -4.05 7.78
C ARG A 411 -13.99 -3.00 7.68
N GLN A 412 -15.22 -3.35 8.06
CA GLN A 412 -16.32 -2.38 8.08
C GLN A 412 -16.05 -1.30 9.14
N ALA A 413 -16.01 -0.04 8.69
CA ALA A 413 -15.69 1.10 9.57
C ALA A 413 -16.77 1.39 10.61
N GLY A 414 -17.99 0.89 10.40
CA GLY A 414 -19.11 1.22 11.28
C GLY A 414 -19.34 2.74 11.34
N SER A 415 -19.82 3.22 12.46
CA SER A 415 -20.13 4.65 12.66
C SER A 415 -18.94 5.61 12.57
N SER A 416 -17.68 5.12 12.48
CA SER A 416 -16.55 6.03 12.22
C SER A 416 -16.60 6.63 10.81
N PHE A 417 -17.30 6.00 9.86
CA PHE A 417 -17.52 6.56 8.53
C PHE A 417 -18.44 7.79 8.51
N LYS A 418 -19.22 8.02 9.56
CA LYS A 418 -20.08 9.22 9.71
C LYS A 418 -19.31 10.54 9.61
N ALA A 419 -18.00 10.56 9.92
CA ALA A 419 -17.19 11.75 9.79
C ALA A 419 -17.10 12.24 8.32
N PHE A 420 -17.09 11.33 7.34
CA PHE A 420 -17.09 11.69 5.91
C PHE A 420 -18.46 12.23 5.47
N THR A 421 -19.55 11.67 5.98
CA THR A 421 -20.90 12.20 5.74
C THR A 421 -21.06 13.60 6.34
N LEU A 422 -20.53 13.82 7.56
CA LEU A 422 -20.51 15.13 8.21
C LEU A 422 -19.63 16.13 7.42
N ALA A 423 -18.48 15.68 6.94
CA ALA A 423 -17.59 16.51 6.12
C ALA A 423 -18.28 16.97 4.85
N GLU A 424 -19.02 16.07 4.17
CA GLU A 424 -19.79 16.45 2.98
C GLU A 424 -20.95 17.40 3.30
N ALA A 425 -21.64 17.22 4.42
CA ALA A 425 -22.67 18.16 4.87
C ALA A 425 -22.10 19.57 5.07
N MET A 426 -20.94 19.69 5.72
CA MET A 426 -20.27 20.98 5.92
C MET A 426 -19.70 21.54 4.59
N ASN A 427 -19.24 20.67 3.68
CA ASN A 427 -18.81 21.05 2.33
C ASN A 427 -19.95 21.67 1.52
N GLN A 428 -21.16 21.11 1.63
CA GLN A 428 -22.39 21.64 1.06
C GLN A 428 -22.99 22.84 1.84
N LYS A 429 -22.25 23.37 2.83
CA LYS A 429 -22.62 24.54 3.64
C LYS A 429 -23.90 24.34 4.49
N MET A 430 -24.19 23.10 4.86
CA MET A 430 -25.28 22.81 5.78
C MET A 430 -24.98 23.41 7.15
N PRO A 431 -25.92 24.07 7.84
CA PRO A 431 -25.68 24.62 9.18
C PRO A 431 -25.56 23.50 10.22
N MET A 432 -24.69 23.67 11.21
CA MET A 432 -24.52 22.72 12.32
C MET A 432 -25.79 22.55 13.14
N SER A 433 -26.68 23.57 13.16
CA SER A 433 -28.00 23.58 13.82
C SER A 433 -29.09 22.85 13.03
N LYS A 434 -28.81 22.31 11.83
CA LYS A 434 -29.77 21.46 11.10
C LYS A 434 -30.18 20.28 11.95
N THR A 435 -31.49 20.15 12.15
CA THR A 435 -32.07 19.11 13.00
C THR A 435 -32.65 17.96 12.20
N TYR A 436 -32.62 16.78 12.80
CA TYR A 436 -33.25 15.55 12.32
C TYR A 436 -34.02 14.89 13.47
N ASP A 437 -35.18 14.33 13.18
CA ASP A 437 -35.85 13.46 14.11
C ASP A 437 -35.10 12.10 14.17
N ALA A 438 -34.81 11.65 15.37
CA ALA A 438 -34.02 10.45 15.61
C ALA A 438 -34.82 9.38 16.38
N PRO A 439 -35.91 8.83 15.79
CA PRO A 439 -36.66 7.74 16.40
C PRO A 439 -35.75 6.50 16.59
N SER A 440 -36.23 5.53 17.36
CA SER A 440 -35.54 4.26 17.56
C SER A 440 -35.27 3.53 16.25
N ARG A 441 -36.18 3.64 15.28
CA ARG A 441 -36.06 3.06 13.92
C ARG A 441 -36.74 3.96 12.90
N ILE A 442 -36.17 4.00 11.69
CA ILE A 442 -36.72 4.72 10.53
C ILE A 442 -36.72 3.80 9.32
N VAL A 443 -37.67 3.98 8.44
CA VAL A 443 -37.70 3.35 7.12
C VAL A 443 -37.62 4.46 6.07
N ILE A 444 -36.64 4.39 5.21
CA ILE A 444 -36.46 5.33 4.09
C ILE A 444 -36.90 4.61 2.81
N PRO A 445 -38.02 5.02 2.21
CA PRO A 445 -38.61 4.31 1.07
C PRO A 445 -37.69 4.34 -0.15
N LYS A 446 -37.55 3.19 -0.81
CA LYS A 446 -36.83 3.02 -2.09
C LYS A 446 -35.34 3.47 -2.06
N ALA A 447 -34.75 3.60 -0.89
CA ALA A 447 -33.40 4.13 -0.73
C ALA A 447 -32.28 3.10 -1.02
N ASP A 448 -32.60 1.79 -1.01
CA ASP A 448 -31.64 0.71 -1.29
C ASP A 448 -31.95 0.02 -2.63
N GLY A 449 -31.50 0.60 -3.72
CA GLY A 449 -31.71 0.04 -5.06
C GLY A 449 -33.19 -0.17 -5.42
N GLY A 450 -34.07 0.74 -4.97
CA GLY A 450 -35.50 0.66 -5.15
C GLY A 450 -36.24 -0.10 -4.04
N ARG A 451 -35.55 -0.67 -3.06
CA ARG A 451 -36.10 -1.28 -1.84
C ARG A 451 -36.09 -0.27 -0.71
N ASP A 452 -36.97 -0.50 0.27
CA ASP A 452 -37.02 0.28 1.50
C ASP A 452 -35.79 -0.03 2.36
N TRP A 453 -35.15 1.01 2.92
CA TRP A 453 -34.03 0.87 3.82
C TRP A 453 -34.45 1.13 5.26
N SER A 454 -34.41 0.08 6.09
CA SER A 454 -34.72 0.16 7.52
C SER A 454 -33.49 0.33 8.36
N VAL A 455 -33.45 1.37 9.20
CA VAL A 455 -32.29 1.71 10.05
C VAL A 455 -32.77 1.88 11.49
N GLY A 456 -32.07 1.24 12.43
CA GLY A 456 -32.25 1.39 13.87
C GLY A 456 -31.07 2.06 14.55
N ASN A 457 -31.33 2.80 15.64
CA ASN A 457 -30.30 3.27 16.54
C ASN A 457 -29.76 2.11 17.41
N TYR A 458 -28.58 2.30 17.97
CA TYR A 458 -28.00 1.36 18.92
C TYR A 458 -28.97 1.14 20.10
N ALA A 459 -29.17 -0.13 20.47
CA ALA A 459 -30.11 -0.57 21.53
C ALA A 459 -31.57 -0.07 21.33
N ASP A 460 -31.97 0.13 20.05
CA ASP A 460 -33.33 0.62 19.68
C ASP A 460 -33.75 1.93 20.42
N ALA A 461 -32.74 2.80 20.73
CA ALA A 461 -32.99 4.03 21.46
C ALA A 461 -33.62 5.11 20.57
N GLY A 462 -34.76 5.64 20.99
CA GLY A 462 -35.31 6.88 20.47
C GLY A 462 -34.59 8.07 21.10
N LEU A 463 -34.03 8.98 20.27
CA LEU A 463 -33.20 10.08 20.74
C LEU A 463 -33.85 11.46 20.59
N GLY A 464 -35.08 11.50 20.04
CA GLY A 464 -35.84 12.73 19.80
C GLY A 464 -35.23 13.57 18.66
N GLN A 465 -35.45 14.86 18.68
CA GLN A 465 -34.94 15.77 17.68
C GLN A 465 -33.48 16.16 18.03
N LEU A 466 -32.58 15.98 17.10
CA LEU A 466 -31.13 16.21 17.28
C LEU A 466 -30.59 17.14 16.19
N ASP A 467 -29.82 18.14 16.59
CA ASP A 467 -28.94 18.87 15.65
C ASP A 467 -27.74 18.01 15.26
N LEU A 468 -26.92 18.49 14.28
CA LEU A 468 -25.78 17.72 13.80
C LEU A 468 -24.71 17.49 14.88
N ILE A 469 -24.55 18.40 15.84
CA ILE A 469 -23.63 18.24 16.96
C ILE A 469 -24.10 17.07 17.83
N SER A 470 -25.31 17.13 18.33
CA SER A 470 -25.91 16.11 19.19
C SER A 470 -26.06 14.75 18.50
N ALA A 471 -26.42 14.74 17.21
CA ALA A 471 -26.52 13.53 16.41
C ALA A 471 -25.16 12.83 16.25
N THR A 472 -24.07 13.60 16.11
CA THR A 472 -22.71 13.07 16.00
C THR A 472 -22.17 12.60 17.35
N MET A 473 -22.38 13.37 18.42
CA MET A 473 -22.01 13.01 19.80
C MET A 473 -22.66 11.70 20.25
N ARG A 474 -23.96 11.51 19.94
CA ARG A 474 -24.73 10.31 20.26
C ARG A 474 -24.58 9.22 19.20
N SER A 475 -23.89 9.52 18.09
CA SER A 475 -23.71 8.60 16.96
C SER A 475 -25.03 8.02 16.41
N SER A 476 -26.11 8.86 16.34
CA SER A 476 -27.44 8.43 15.89
C SER A 476 -27.39 7.87 14.46
N ASN A 477 -27.86 6.63 14.28
CA ASN A 477 -27.96 6.02 12.95
C ASN A 477 -29.10 6.61 12.15
N THR A 478 -30.23 6.83 12.81
CA THR A 478 -31.46 7.30 12.14
C THR A 478 -31.36 8.76 11.69
N ALA A 479 -30.66 9.62 12.44
CA ALA A 479 -30.35 10.98 12.00
C ALA A 479 -29.35 10.96 10.81
N TYR A 480 -28.30 10.16 10.90
CA TYR A 480 -27.29 10.07 9.83
C TYR A 480 -27.80 9.38 8.56
N ALA A 481 -28.79 8.50 8.65
CA ALA A 481 -29.47 7.93 7.50
C ALA A 481 -30.20 9.02 6.70
N GLN A 482 -30.90 9.95 7.37
CA GLN A 482 -31.54 11.10 6.75
C GLN A 482 -30.52 12.08 6.19
N LEU A 483 -29.48 12.42 6.98
CA LEU A 483 -28.39 13.28 6.53
C LEU A 483 -27.72 12.74 5.25
N MET A 484 -27.50 11.42 5.18
CA MET A 484 -26.92 10.77 4.02
C MET A 484 -27.76 10.94 2.75
N MET A 485 -29.08 10.89 2.91
CA MET A 485 -30.00 11.14 1.79
C MET A 485 -29.97 12.60 1.35
N ASP A 486 -29.85 13.54 2.29
CA ASP A 486 -29.77 14.96 2.00
C ASP A 486 -28.48 15.33 1.24
N VAL A 487 -27.32 14.80 1.66
CA VAL A 487 -26.03 15.13 1.03
C VAL A 487 -25.70 14.28 -0.19
N GLY A 488 -26.31 13.11 -0.32
CA GLY A 488 -26.14 12.18 -1.43
C GLY A 488 -25.01 11.17 -1.24
N PRO A 489 -25.30 9.86 -1.36
CA PRO A 489 -24.31 8.79 -1.15
C PRO A 489 -23.09 8.86 -2.07
N GLN A 490 -23.27 9.30 -3.33
CA GLN A 490 -22.18 9.43 -4.29
C GLN A 490 -21.22 10.56 -3.88
N ASN A 491 -21.76 11.70 -3.45
CA ASN A 491 -20.92 12.82 -3.00
C ASN A 491 -20.06 12.44 -1.80
N VAL A 492 -20.65 11.71 -0.82
CA VAL A 492 -19.89 11.20 0.34
C VAL A 492 -18.79 10.22 -0.09
N ALA A 493 -19.07 9.30 -1.00
CA ALA A 493 -18.08 8.34 -1.49
C ALA A 493 -16.93 9.04 -2.24
N ASP A 494 -17.24 10.03 -3.07
CA ASP A 494 -16.25 10.77 -3.84
C ASP A 494 -15.41 11.70 -2.95
N LEU A 495 -16.03 12.35 -1.96
CA LEU A 495 -15.30 13.14 -0.96
C LEU A 495 -14.37 12.24 -0.12
N ALA A 496 -14.84 11.09 0.38
CA ALA A 496 -14.05 10.16 1.16
C ALA A 496 -12.81 9.68 0.38
N LYS A 497 -12.95 9.39 -0.92
CA LYS A 497 -11.81 9.08 -1.80
C LYS A 497 -10.84 10.25 -1.93
N GLN A 498 -11.34 11.47 -2.11
CA GLN A 498 -10.50 12.66 -2.20
C GLN A 498 -9.76 12.92 -0.88
N MET A 499 -10.37 12.58 0.26
CA MET A 499 -9.77 12.66 1.59
C MET A 499 -8.76 11.54 1.87
N GLY A 500 -8.62 10.52 0.99
CA GLY A 500 -7.57 9.51 1.10
C GLY A 500 -8.02 8.07 1.31
N ILE A 501 -9.33 7.75 1.21
CA ILE A 501 -9.80 6.36 1.21
C ILE A 501 -9.50 5.74 -0.17
N THR A 502 -8.64 4.75 -0.20
CA THR A 502 -8.25 4.02 -1.42
C THR A 502 -9.07 2.75 -1.64
N SER A 503 -9.60 2.17 -0.59
CA SER A 503 -10.49 1.00 -0.65
C SER A 503 -11.74 1.27 -1.49
N PRO A 504 -12.27 0.29 -2.22
CA PRO A 504 -13.48 0.44 -3.03
C PRO A 504 -14.72 0.78 -2.17
N LEU A 505 -15.32 1.94 -2.41
CA LEU A 505 -16.52 2.39 -1.71
C LEU A 505 -17.77 2.15 -2.57
N LYS A 506 -18.79 1.55 -1.98
CA LYS A 506 -20.12 1.45 -2.59
C LYS A 506 -20.94 2.69 -2.24
N ALA A 507 -21.34 3.48 -3.25
CA ALA A 507 -22.13 4.70 -3.07
C ALA A 507 -23.61 4.37 -2.80
N VAL A 508 -23.88 3.77 -1.66
CA VAL A 508 -25.22 3.41 -1.17
C VAL A 508 -25.54 4.15 0.13
N PRO A 509 -26.79 4.36 0.49
CA PRO A 509 -27.15 5.06 1.73
C PRO A 509 -26.51 4.48 2.99
N ALA A 510 -26.38 3.16 3.06
CA ALA A 510 -25.75 2.46 4.18
C ALA A 510 -24.24 2.76 4.35
N LEU A 511 -23.60 3.42 3.37
CA LEU A 511 -22.18 3.81 3.47
C LEU A 511 -21.92 4.73 4.68
N THR A 512 -22.86 5.60 5.07
CA THR A 512 -22.74 6.43 6.28
C THR A 512 -22.56 5.61 7.56
N LEU A 513 -23.04 4.36 7.56
CA LEU A 513 -22.87 3.41 8.66
C LEU A 513 -21.61 2.53 8.49
N GLY A 514 -20.75 2.83 7.51
CA GLY A 514 -19.47 2.16 7.29
C GLY A 514 -19.59 0.72 6.79
N THR A 515 -20.57 0.45 5.92
CA THR A 515 -20.79 -0.91 5.37
C THR A 515 -19.77 -1.34 4.30
N SER A 516 -19.00 -0.41 3.74
CA SER A 516 -17.85 -0.74 2.89
C SER A 516 -16.65 -1.11 3.75
N GLU A 517 -15.89 -2.08 3.27
CA GLU A 517 -14.64 -2.51 3.91
C GLU A 517 -13.51 -1.53 3.56
N VAL A 518 -12.78 -1.08 4.57
CA VAL A 518 -11.65 -0.14 4.46
C VAL A 518 -10.49 -0.63 5.29
N SER A 519 -9.28 -0.14 5.01
CA SER A 519 -8.09 -0.41 5.83
C SER A 519 -7.96 0.58 6.99
N VAL A 520 -7.14 0.23 8.00
CA VAL A 520 -6.82 1.16 9.10
C VAL A 520 -6.01 2.35 8.57
N LEU A 521 -5.14 2.11 7.60
CA LEU A 521 -4.39 3.15 6.89
C LEU A 521 -5.31 4.11 6.14
N ASP A 522 -6.35 3.61 5.44
CA ASP A 522 -7.36 4.46 4.80
C ASP A 522 -8.03 5.40 5.81
N MET A 523 -8.49 4.84 6.94
CA MET A 523 -9.18 5.64 7.95
C MET A 523 -8.26 6.68 8.59
N ALA A 524 -7.00 6.34 8.87
CA ALA A 524 -6.00 7.30 9.32
C ALA A 524 -5.77 8.39 8.26
N SER A 525 -5.62 8.03 6.99
CA SER A 525 -5.42 8.95 5.86
C SER A 525 -6.62 9.89 5.66
N GLY A 526 -7.85 9.36 5.70
CA GLY A 526 -9.05 10.17 5.56
C GLY A 526 -9.22 11.21 6.67
N TYR A 527 -8.94 10.82 7.92
CA TYR A 527 -9.02 11.72 9.06
C TYR A 527 -7.83 12.70 9.16
N SER A 528 -6.64 12.36 8.62
CA SER A 528 -5.52 13.30 8.57
C SER A 528 -5.87 14.53 7.72
N THR A 529 -6.71 14.36 6.68
CA THR A 529 -7.23 15.49 5.90
C THR A 529 -8.04 16.48 6.77
N LEU A 530 -8.76 16.01 7.79
CA LEU A 530 -9.45 16.88 8.75
C LEU A 530 -8.46 17.54 9.71
N ALA A 531 -7.48 16.79 10.20
CA ALA A 531 -6.41 17.31 11.08
C ALA A 531 -5.58 18.41 10.39
N ASP A 532 -5.34 18.26 9.08
CA ASP A 532 -4.58 19.18 8.22
C ASP A 532 -5.45 20.27 7.57
N ASN A 533 -6.51 20.71 8.26
CA ASN A 533 -7.38 21.80 7.79
C ASN A 533 -7.94 21.61 6.38
N GLY A 534 -8.20 20.39 5.97
CA GLY A 534 -8.79 20.04 4.68
C GLY A 534 -7.79 19.85 3.53
N GLU A 535 -6.52 19.74 3.85
CA GLU A 535 -5.48 19.36 2.88
C GLU A 535 -5.16 17.87 3.02
N HIS A 536 -5.29 17.14 1.93
CA HIS A 536 -4.88 15.75 1.85
C HIS A 536 -3.42 15.62 1.44
N ILE A 537 -2.69 14.79 2.16
CA ILE A 537 -1.33 14.36 1.81
C ILE A 537 -1.36 12.82 1.73
N LYS A 538 -0.91 12.26 0.59
CA LYS A 538 -0.80 10.80 0.47
C LYS A 538 0.13 10.25 1.56
N PRO A 539 -0.30 9.28 2.38
CA PRO A 539 0.57 8.66 3.37
C PRO A 539 1.86 8.11 2.75
N THR A 540 2.97 8.34 3.41
CA THR A 540 4.28 7.84 2.99
C THR A 540 4.93 7.00 4.08
N VAL A 541 5.63 5.95 3.66
CA VAL A 541 6.42 5.06 4.54
C VAL A 541 7.91 5.13 4.23
N VAL A 542 8.29 5.71 3.07
CA VAL A 542 9.69 5.88 2.64
C VAL A 542 9.92 7.33 2.24
N THR A 543 10.91 7.95 2.86
CA THR A 543 11.32 9.33 2.54
C THR A 543 12.37 9.36 1.44
N LYS A 544 13.32 8.43 1.48
CA LYS A 544 14.44 8.40 0.55
C LYS A 544 15.00 6.98 0.40
N VAL A 545 15.51 6.66 -0.78
CA VAL A 545 16.31 5.45 -1.02
C VAL A 545 17.60 5.87 -1.71
N THR A 546 18.73 5.40 -1.19
CA THR A 546 20.05 5.57 -1.84
C THR A 546 20.66 4.22 -2.13
N ASP A 547 21.65 4.20 -3.02
CA ASP A 547 22.56 3.06 -3.14
C ASP A 547 23.59 3.05 -1.99
N ALA A 548 24.46 2.04 -1.97
CA ALA A 548 25.52 1.90 -0.97
C ALA A 548 26.59 3.02 -1.04
N LYS A 549 26.66 3.74 -2.16
CA LYS A 549 27.59 4.87 -2.38
C LYS A 549 26.96 6.20 -1.96
N GLY A 550 25.67 6.21 -1.57
CA GLY A 550 24.94 7.40 -1.17
C GLY A 550 24.24 8.15 -2.32
N ASN A 551 24.25 7.62 -3.56
CA ASN A 551 23.51 8.23 -4.65
C ASN A 551 22.01 8.05 -4.40
N VAL A 552 21.24 9.14 -4.54
CA VAL A 552 19.80 9.13 -4.36
C VAL A 552 19.14 8.44 -5.55
N LEU A 553 18.40 7.35 -5.28
CA LEU A 553 17.64 6.59 -6.26
C LEU A 553 16.15 6.95 -6.22
N TYR A 554 15.65 7.33 -5.05
CA TYR A 554 14.27 7.79 -4.83
C TYR A 554 14.27 8.83 -3.72
N GLU A 555 13.45 9.86 -3.87
CA GLU A 555 13.15 10.85 -2.84
C GLU A 555 11.66 11.20 -2.90
N ASN A 556 10.99 11.10 -1.76
CA ASN A 556 9.58 11.41 -1.67
C ASN A 556 9.34 12.91 -1.81
N LYS A 557 8.38 13.27 -2.65
CA LYS A 557 7.91 14.65 -2.82
C LYS A 557 6.43 14.70 -2.42
N SER A 558 6.20 14.99 -1.13
CA SER A 558 4.84 15.14 -0.61
C SER A 558 4.12 16.30 -1.31
N VAL A 559 2.93 16.02 -1.82
CA VAL A 559 2.07 17.04 -2.44
C VAL A 559 0.83 17.20 -1.57
N ARG A 560 0.59 18.44 -1.11
CA ARG A 560 -0.63 18.82 -0.40
C ARG A 560 -1.70 19.19 -1.41
N LYS A 561 -2.88 18.60 -1.27
CA LYS A 561 -4.03 18.89 -2.11
C LYS A 561 -5.20 19.33 -1.25
N ARG A 562 -5.69 20.55 -1.45
CA ARG A 562 -6.90 21.00 -0.77
C ARG A 562 -8.12 20.25 -1.27
N VAL A 563 -8.82 19.61 -0.34
CA VAL A 563 -10.02 18.81 -0.58
C VAL A 563 -11.26 19.52 0.01
N LEU A 564 -11.10 20.13 1.18
CA LEU A 564 -12.15 20.86 1.89
C LEU A 564 -11.67 22.27 2.23
N ASP A 565 -12.57 23.22 2.26
CA ASP A 565 -12.25 24.56 2.75
C ASP A 565 -12.11 24.59 4.28
N THR A 566 -11.32 25.52 4.80
CA THR A 566 -10.96 25.60 6.22
C THR A 566 -12.17 25.86 7.14
N LYS A 567 -13.19 26.60 6.67
CA LYS A 567 -14.40 26.87 7.47
C LYS A 567 -15.23 25.60 7.64
N SER A 568 -15.40 24.82 6.58
CA SER A 568 -16.11 23.53 6.64
C SER A 568 -15.39 22.56 7.56
N VAL A 569 -14.05 22.47 7.47
CA VAL A 569 -13.24 21.62 8.33
C VAL A 569 -13.31 22.05 9.79
N ALA A 570 -13.27 23.35 10.10
CA ALA A 570 -13.38 23.85 11.45
C ALA A 570 -14.69 23.40 12.11
N LYS A 571 -15.82 23.40 11.37
CA LYS A 571 -17.10 22.89 11.83
C LYS A 571 -17.05 21.39 12.12
N VAL A 572 -16.50 20.59 11.20
CA VAL A 572 -16.32 19.15 11.38
C VAL A 572 -15.46 18.85 12.61
N ASN A 573 -14.32 19.51 12.72
CA ASN A 573 -13.37 19.29 13.81
C ASN A 573 -13.95 19.67 15.16
N TYR A 574 -14.69 20.79 15.25
CA TYR A 574 -15.42 21.16 16.45
C TYR A 574 -16.42 20.06 16.86
N ILE A 575 -17.24 19.59 15.93
CA ILE A 575 -18.25 18.55 16.21
C ILE A 575 -17.57 17.24 16.65
N LEU A 576 -16.49 16.82 15.99
CA LEU A 576 -15.73 15.62 16.34
C LEU A 576 -14.98 15.78 17.69
N ASN A 577 -14.59 16.99 18.07
CA ASN A 577 -14.07 17.27 19.42
C ASN A 577 -15.16 17.05 20.47
N GLN A 578 -16.41 17.51 20.24
CA GLN A 578 -17.52 17.29 21.16
C GLN A 578 -17.81 15.79 21.37
N VAL A 579 -17.53 14.92 20.40
CA VAL A 579 -17.63 13.45 20.55
C VAL A 579 -16.65 12.94 21.60
N VAL A 580 -15.43 13.51 21.68
CA VAL A 580 -14.41 13.16 22.68
C VAL A 580 -14.74 13.82 24.02
N GLU A 581 -15.19 15.07 24.01
CA GLU A 581 -15.43 15.80 25.26
C GLU A 581 -16.70 15.35 26.00
N GLY A 582 -17.77 14.97 25.33
CA GLY A 582 -19.03 14.62 25.97
C GLY A 582 -19.83 13.53 25.27
N GLY A 583 -19.32 12.97 24.18
CA GLY A 583 -20.02 11.96 23.37
C GLY A 583 -19.58 10.53 23.65
N THR A 584 -19.63 9.70 22.61
CA THR A 584 -19.31 8.25 22.68
C THR A 584 -17.84 7.95 22.88
N ALA A 585 -16.95 8.93 22.84
CA ALA A 585 -15.49 8.75 22.88
C ALA A 585 -14.79 9.38 24.09
N THR A 586 -15.49 9.56 25.21
CA THR A 586 -14.89 10.14 26.44
C THR A 586 -13.69 9.34 26.96
N GLY A 587 -13.61 8.04 26.65
CA GLY A 587 -12.47 7.18 26.96
C GLY A 587 -11.18 7.53 26.19
N ALA A 588 -11.27 8.38 25.15
CA ALA A 588 -10.13 8.81 24.33
C ALA A 588 -9.52 10.16 24.79
N ARG A 589 -9.97 10.78 25.89
CA ARG A 589 -9.39 12.04 26.39
C ARG A 589 -7.93 11.87 26.82
N ILE A 590 -7.05 12.74 26.33
CA ILE A 590 -5.58 12.70 26.55
C ILE A 590 -5.03 13.92 27.31
N GLY A 591 -5.90 14.72 27.93
CA GLY A 591 -5.47 15.92 28.65
C GLY A 591 -5.11 17.12 27.74
N GLN A 592 -5.29 17.00 26.43
CA GLN A 592 -5.20 18.08 25.46
C GLN A 592 -6.34 17.91 24.42
N PRO A 593 -6.66 18.97 23.65
CA PRO A 593 -7.71 18.91 22.66
C PRO A 593 -7.49 17.79 21.64
N ALA A 594 -8.51 16.95 21.48
CA ALA A 594 -8.55 15.88 20.51
C ALA A 594 -9.93 15.80 19.86
N ALA A 595 -9.98 15.38 18.62
CA ALA A 595 -11.23 15.17 17.89
C ALA A 595 -11.24 13.74 17.34
N GLY A 596 -12.43 13.13 17.20
CA GLY A 596 -12.49 11.76 16.68
C GLY A 596 -13.88 11.17 16.69
N LYS A 597 -13.98 9.94 16.19
CA LYS A 597 -15.24 9.23 16.07
C LYS A 597 -15.08 7.74 16.38
N THR A 598 -16.01 7.21 17.16
CA THR A 598 -16.17 5.78 17.41
C THR A 598 -16.89 5.09 16.25
N GLY A 599 -16.48 3.86 15.95
CA GLY A 599 -17.17 2.93 15.06
C GLY A 599 -17.45 1.61 15.77
N THR A 600 -18.62 1.05 15.54
CA THR A 600 -19.00 -0.28 16.01
C THR A 600 -19.91 -0.87 14.94
N THR A 601 -19.61 -2.08 14.48
CA THR A 601 -20.45 -2.80 13.54
C THR A 601 -21.48 -3.68 14.26
N GLU A 602 -22.44 -4.18 13.50
CA GLU A 602 -23.46 -5.08 14.06
C GLU A 602 -22.81 -6.31 14.70
N ASN A 603 -23.41 -6.76 15.81
CA ASN A 603 -22.93 -7.90 16.61
C ASN A 603 -21.50 -7.73 17.16
N TYR A 604 -20.99 -6.49 17.24
CA TYR A 604 -19.64 -6.23 17.77
C TYR A 604 -18.52 -6.97 17.03
N ARG A 605 -18.61 -7.07 15.70
CA ARG A 605 -17.59 -7.74 14.89
C ARG A 605 -16.34 -6.91 14.77
N ASP A 606 -16.51 -5.60 14.49
CA ASP A 606 -15.45 -4.62 14.32
C ASP A 606 -15.70 -3.43 15.24
N ALA A 607 -14.69 -3.01 15.95
CA ALA A 607 -14.72 -1.83 16.81
C ALA A 607 -13.58 -0.88 16.43
N TRP A 608 -13.90 0.40 16.27
CA TRP A 608 -13.00 1.42 15.78
C TRP A 608 -12.99 2.66 16.66
N PHE A 609 -11.82 3.23 16.80
CA PHE A 609 -11.71 4.64 17.14
C PHE A 609 -10.70 5.30 16.20
N VAL A 610 -11.11 6.39 15.56
CA VAL A 610 -10.25 7.21 14.71
C VAL A 610 -10.30 8.62 15.27
N GLY A 611 -9.14 9.13 15.65
CA GLY A 611 -9.03 10.44 16.27
C GLY A 611 -7.71 11.12 15.97
N PHE A 612 -7.66 12.42 16.23
CA PHE A 612 -6.52 13.25 15.89
C PHE A 612 -6.37 14.44 16.84
N THR A 613 -5.13 14.92 16.90
CA THR A 613 -4.75 16.27 17.29
C THR A 613 -4.32 17.04 16.05
N CYS A 614 -3.87 18.29 16.15
CA CYS A 614 -3.30 19.00 15.00
C CYS A 614 -1.93 18.48 14.53
N LYS A 615 -1.36 17.48 15.20
CA LYS A 615 -0.01 16.97 14.90
C LYS A 615 0.02 15.50 14.56
N LEU A 616 -1.01 14.76 14.93
CA LEU A 616 -1.00 13.32 14.76
C LEU A 616 -2.44 12.81 14.61
N THR A 617 -2.65 11.99 13.60
CA THR A 617 -3.91 11.28 13.34
C THR A 617 -3.69 9.79 13.52
N THR A 618 -4.51 9.15 14.34
CA THR A 618 -4.37 7.72 14.65
C THR A 618 -5.71 7.00 14.48
N ALA A 619 -5.69 5.92 13.72
CA ALA A 619 -6.80 4.98 13.61
C ALA A 619 -6.47 3.68 14.36
N VAL A 620 -7.42 3.20 15.15
CA VAL A 620 -7.34 1.93 15.88
C VAL A 620 -8.55 1.07 15.52
N TRP A 621 -8.29 -0.16 15.13
CA TRP A 621 -9.27 -1.22 14.94
C TRP A 621 -9.02 -2.34 15.97
N VAL A 622 -10.11 -2.94 16.47
CA VAL A 622 -10.10 -4.13 17.32
C VAL A 622 -11.13 -5.11 16.79
N GLY A 623 -10.75 -6.36 16.62
CA GLY A 623 -11.63 -7.42 16.13
C GLY A 623 -10.92 -8.75 15.96
N TYR A 624 -11.68 -9.81 15.76
CA TYR A 624 -11.12 -11.09 15.37
C TYR A 624 -10.94 -11.14 13.84
N PRO A 625 -9.77 -11.57 13.34
CA PRO A 625 -9.52 -11.66 11.90
C PRO A 625 -10.52 -12.56 11.15
N ASP A 626 -11.09 -13.56 11.80
CA ASP A 626 -12.10 -14.46 11.24
C ASP A 626 -13.54 -13.91 11.32
N GLY A 627 -13.72 -12.73 11.93
CA GLY A 627 -15.03 -12.08 12.07
C GLY A 627 -15.87 -12.59 13.25
N THR A 628 -15.28 -13.27 14.20
CA THR A 628 -15.93 -13.66 15.47
C THR A 628 -16.46 -12.43 16.20
N PHE A 629 -17.63 -12.55 16.86
CA PHE A 629 -18.31 -11.46 17.55
C PHE A 629 -17.70 -11.19 18.93
N MET A 630 -17.39 -9.94 19.24
CA MET A 630 -16.82 -9.51 20.52
C MET A 630 -17.91 -9.16 21.55
N LYS A 631 -18.85 -10.07 21.79
CA LYS A 631 -19.97 -9.85 22.73
C LYS A 631 -19.55 -9.87 24.19
N SER A 632 -18.45 -10.55 24.53
CA SER A 632 -17.90 -10.65 25.90
C SER A 632 -16.40 -10.81 25.82
N VAL A 633 -15.68 -9.70 25.89
CA VAL A 633 -14.23 -9.64 26.04
C VAL A 633 -13.95 -8.89 27.33
N HIS A 634 -13.20 -9.48 28.25
CA HIS A 634 -13.04 -8.95 29.63
C HIS A 634 -14.38 -8.63 30.30
N GLY A 635 -15.43 -9.42 30.02
CA GLY A 635 -16.76 -9.26 30.60
C GLY A 635 -17.63 -8.14 29.99
N MET A 636 -17.18 -7.51 28.90
CA MET A 636 -17.93 -6.44 28.21
C MET A 636 -18.06 -6.67 26.71
N SER A 637 -19.12 -6.12 26.09
CA SER A 637 -19.22 -6.03 24.64
C SER A 637 -18.27 -4.94 24.11
N VAL A 638 -17.44 -5.28 23.11
CA VAL A 638 -16.45 -4.36 22.58
C VAL A 638 -17.08 -3.35 21.62
N THR A 639 -16.96 -2.08 21.97
CA THR A 639 -17.39 -0.95 21.14
C THR A 639 -16.23 -0.03 20.85
N GLY A 640 -16.39 0.88 19.88
CA GLY A 640 -15.36 1.85 19.56
C GLY A 640 -14.96 2.77 20.74
N GLY A 641 -15.88 2.97 21.68
CA GLY A 641 -15.63 3.77 22.91
C GLY A 641 -14.92 2.99 24.03
N SER A 642 -14.74 1.66 23.91
CA SER A 642 -14.08 0.80 24.89
C SER A 642 -12.59 0.58 24.54
N PHE A 643 -12.18 -0.62 24.15
CA PHE A 643 -10.77 -0.93 23.88
C PHE A 643 -10.12 -0.05 22.81
N PRO A 644 -10.75 0.23 21.63
CA PRO A 644 -10.11 1.09 20.63
C PRO A 644 -9.81 2.49 21.16
N ALA A 645 -10.75 3.13 21.86
CA ALA A 645 -10.54 4.45 22.47
C ALA A 645 -9.48 4.41 23.59
N THR A 646 -9.40 3.32 24.36
CA THR A 646 -8.39 3.12 25.40
C THR A 646 -6.99 2.94 24.80
N ILE A 647 -6.83 2.12 23.75
CA ILE A 647 -5.57 1.92 23.02
C ILE A 647 -5.14 3.26 22.42
N TRP A 648 -6.04 3.95 21.74
CA TRP A 648 -5.77 5.27 21.16
C TRP A 648 -5.28 6.26 22.22
N ARG A 649 -5.98 6.35 23.35
CA ARG A 649 -5.59 7.24 24.47
C ARG A 649 -4.19 6.93 25.00
N LYS A 650 -3.90 5.64 25.28
CA LYS A 650 -2.60 5.22 25.80
C LYS A 650 -1.49 5.61 24.81
N TYR A 651 -1.65 5.28 23.56
CA TYR A 651 -0.72 5.61 22.49
C TYR A 651 -0.53 7.13 22.36
N MET A 652 -1.61 7.87 22.14
CA MET A 652 -1.55 9.31 21.89
C MET A 652 -1.02 10.12 23.07
N THR A 653 -1.22 9.64 24.30
CA THR A 653 -0.62 10.28 25.50
C THR A 653 0.92 10.27 25.43
N VAL A 654 1.51 9.22 24.90
CA VAL A 654 2.97 9.12 24.69
C VAL A 654 3.37 9.86 23.43
N ALA A 655 2.75 9.56 22.31
CA ALA A 655 3.14 10.05 20.99
C ALA A 655 2.98 11.57 20.80
N THR A 656 2.12 12.22 21.58
CA THR A 656 1.93 13.67 21.52
C THR A 656 2.67 14.45 22.61
N LYS A 657 3.41 13.76 23.48
CA LYS A 657 4.18 14.41 24.53
C LYS A 657 5.21 15.38 23.96
N GLY A 658 5.15 16.64 24.41
CA GLY A 658 6.06 17.69 23.93
C GLY A 658 5.69 18.29 22.56
N LYS A 659 4.65 17.77 21.89
CA LYS A 659 4.14 18.38 20.65
C LYS A 659 3.17 19.51 20.97
N SER A 660 3.07 20.50 20.06
CA SER A 660 2.15 21.65 20.22
C SER A 660 0.69 21.19 20.25
N SER A 661 -0.09 21.79 21.10
CA SER A 661 -1.54 21.59 21.25
C SER A 661 -2.30 22.65 20.45
N CYS A 662 -3.35 22.24 19.75
CA CYS A 662 -4.22 23.13 18.99
C CYS A 662 -5.68 22.96 19.47
N PRO A 663 -6.36 24.05 19.83
CA PRO A 663 -7.76 23.98 20.21
C PRO A 663 -8.68 23.75 19.00
N PHE A 664 -9.87 23.24 19.26
CA PHE A 664 -10.97 23.14 18.29
C PHE A 664 -12.10 24.10 18.72
N PRO A 665 -11.94 25.42 18.55
CA PRO A 665 -12.90 26.40 19.01
C PRO A 665 -14.23 26.29 18.25
N TYR A 666 -15.32 26.79 18.87
CA TYR A 666 -16.58 26.94 18.17
C TYR A 666 -16.40 27.84 16.96
N PRO A 667 -16.81 27.43 15.75
CA PRO A 667 -16.63 28.22 14.54
C PRO A 667 -17.45 29.52 14.60
N THR A 668 -16.83 30.65 14.31
CA THR A 668 -17.50 31.98 14.29
C THR A 668 -18.55 32.11 13.21
N ASP A 669 -18.53 31.26 12.19
CA ASP A 669 -19.48 31.19 11.09
C ASP A 669 -20.11 29.79 11.10
N ASP A 670 -21.15 29.61 11.91
CA ASP A 670 -21.88 28.34 12.07
C ASP A 670 -22.97 28.13 11.00
N GLY A 671 -23.18 29.10 10.10
CA GLY A 671 -24.23 29.10 9.09
C GLY A 671 -25.61 29.47 9.64
N THR A 672 -25.69 29.89 10.89
CA THR A 672 -26.92 30.40 11.50
C THR A 672 -26.91 31.93 11.47
N ASN A 673 -27.74 32.54 10.64
CA ASN A 673 -28.12 33.95 10.78
C ASN A 673 -29.16 34.09 11.91
N VAL A 674 -28.77 33.76 13.13
CA VAL A 674 -29.59 34.11 14.31
C VAL A 674 -29.13 35.47 14.80
N GLY A 675 -29.95 36.48 14.54
CA GLY A 675 -29.83 37.79 15.16
C GLY A 675 -29.82 37.61 16.68
N SER A 676 -28.66 37.53 17.26
CA SER A 676 -28.46 37.54 18.71
C SER A 676 -28.59 38.96 19.21
N THR A 677 -29.76 39.30 19.71
CA THR A 677 -29.95 40.47 20.56
C THR A 677 -29.26 40.16 21.90
N THR A 678 -27.98 40.42 21.95
CA THR A 678 -27.25 40.39 23.23
C THR A 678 -27.53 41.68 23.93
N THR A 679 -28.38 41.67 24.94
CA THR A 679 -28.50 42.76 25.93
C THR A 679 -27.19 42.74 26.72
N SER A 680 -26.29 43.63 26.35
CA SER A 680 -25.05 43.91 27.10
C SER A 680 -25.43 44.70 28.35
N THR A 681 -25.35 44.07 29.49
CA THR A 681 -25.32 44.75 30.77
C THR A 681 -23.83 45.03 31.06
N GLU A 682 -23.41 46.23 30.72
CA GLU A 682 -22.11 46.78 31.13
C GLU A 682 -22.17 47.13 32.62
N PRO A 683 -21.17 46.80 33.44
CA PRO A 683 -20.97 47.45 34.75
C PRO A 683 -20.10 48.68 34.50
N SER A 684 -20.67 49.87 34.79
CA SER A 684 -19.99 51.14 34.84
C SER A 684 -18.78 51.09 35.78
N SER A 685 -17.58 51.34 35.27
CA SER A 685 -16.41 51.64 36.05
C SER A 685 -16.10 53.13 35.93
N THR A 686 -16.24 53.80 37.04
CA THR A 686 -15.85 55.22 37.29
C THR A 686 -14.35 55.36 37.17
N SER A 687 -13.92 56.30 36.36
CA SER A 687 -12.56 56.78 36.22
C SER A 687 -12.14 57.65 37.40
N SER A 688 -10.93 57.47 37.93
CA SER A 688 -10.15 58.51 38.51
C SER A 688 -8.67 58.38 38.22
N SER A 689 -8.20 59.35 37.50
CA SER A 689 -6.81 59.64 37.18
C SER A 689 -5.99 60.11 38.40
N SER A 690 -4.75 59.64 38.51
CA SER A 690 -3.64 60.52 38.90
C SER A 690 -2.28 59.87 38.63
N SER A 691 -1.46 60.67 38.01
CA SER A 691 -0.05 60.60 37.68
C SER A 691 0.89 60.50 38.89
N THR A 692 2.03 59.81 38.80
CA THR A 692 3.39 60.35 38.76
C THR A 692 4.43 59.27 39.06
N SER A 693 5.31 59.09 38.16
CA SER A 693 6.76 59.22 38.15
C SER A 693 7.61 58.62 39.27
N SER A 694 8.56 57.89 38.90
CA SER A 694 10.03 57.90 39.09
C SER A 694 10.67 56.66 39.73
N THR A 695 11.52 56.09 38.95
CA THR A 695 12.96 55.76 39.13
C THR A 695 13.43 55.19 40.48
N VAL A 696 14.09 54.07 40.47
CA VAL A 696 15.51 53.85 40.81
C VAL A 696 15.76 52.34 41.09
N LYS A 697 16.70 51.78 40.37
CA LYS A 697 17.53 50.61 40.72
C LYS A 697 18.64 51.15 41.63
N PRO A 698 19.48 50.43 42.43
CA PRO A 698 20.06 49.13 42.16
C PRO A 698 20.41 48.24 43.40
N SER A 699 21.01 47.11 43.05
CA SER A 699 22.18 46.38 43.59
C SER A 699 22.08 45.46 44.79
N THR A 700 22.54 44.29 44.53
CA THR A 700 23.62 43.44 45.13
C THR A 700 23.49 42.99 46.57
N THR A 701 23.64 41.73 46.82
CA THR A 701 24.84 41.00 47.27
C THR A 701 24.48 39.65 47.87
N SER A 702 25.02 38.57 47.31
CA SER A 702 25.98 37.60 47.87
C SER A 702 25.71 36.89 49.17
N SER A 703 25.91 35.64 49.11
CA SER A 703 26.82 34.76 49.88
C SER A 703 26.09 33.54 50.44
N SER A 704 26.47 32.39 49.89
CA SER A 704 27.46 31.41 50.37
C SER A 704 27.05 30.69 51.67
N SER A 705 27.00 29.38 51.64
CA SER A 705 28.04 28.43 51.95
C SER A 705 27.45 27.10 52.41
N THR A 706 28.00 26.06 51.81
CA THR A 706 28.73 24.91 52.38
C THR A 706 27.96 24.01 53.34
N SER A 707 27.95 22.75 53.12
CA SER A 707 28.89 21.66 53.11
C SER A 707 28.27 20.37 53.62
N SER A 708 28.59 19.30 52.93
CA SER A 708 29.15 18.00 53.38
C SER A 708 28.32 17.20 54.40
N THR A 709 28.19 15.89 54.34
CA THR A 709 29.16 14.80 54.18
C THR A 709 28.45 13.45 54.10
N SER A 710 28.95 12.60 53.29
CA SER A 710 29.25 11.18 53.32
C SER A 710 28.78 10.25 54.44
N SER A 711 28.42 9.02 54.05
CA SER A 711 29.01 7.72 54.45
C SER A 711 28.10 6.57 53.96
N THR A 712 28.55 5.74 53.08
CA THR A 712 29.24 4.44 53.10
C THR A 712 28.60 3.31 53.91
N SER A 713 28.63 2.19 53.19
CA SER A 713 28.73 0.76 53.60
C SER A 713 27.39 0.04 53.81
N SER A 714 27.21 -1.23 53.46
CA SER A 714 28.02 -2.31 52.88
C SER A 714 27.10 -3.54 52.74
N THR A 715 27.36 -4.29 51.70
CA THR A 715 27.28 -5.76 51.52
C THR A 715 26.41 -6.60 52.45
N SER A 716 25.60 -7.48 51.89
CA SER A 716 25.81 -8.94 51.96
C SER A 716 24.89 -9.74 51.04
N SER A 717 25.53 -10.63 50.31
CA SER A 717 25.04 -11.74 49.53
C SER A 717 24.40 -12.81 50.38
N THR A 718 23.31 -13.42 49.92
CA THR A 718 23.01 -14.82 50.30
C THR A 718 22.37 -15.54 49.10
N THR A 719 23.09 -16.52 48.61
CA THR A 719 22.71 -17.55 47.68
C THR A 719 21.73 -18.50 48.37
N THR A 720 20.65 -18.89 47.72
CA THR A 720 19.98 -20.16 48.06
C THR A 720 19.41 -20.79 46.78
N THR A 721 19.78 -22.04 46.63
CA THR A 721 19.58 -23.04 45.61
C THR A 721 18.12 -23.45 45.40
N LEU A 722 17.83 -23.81 44.16
CA LEU A 722 16.66 -24.52 43.62
C LEU A 722 16.45 -25.92 44.25
N PRO A 723 15.22 -26.45 44.14
CA PRO A 723 15.10 -27.79 43.53
C PRO A 723 14.08 -27.83 42.37
N GLY A 724 14.37 -28.68 41.41
CA GLY A 724 13.64 -28.92 40.19
C GLY A 724 12.42 -29.86 40.35
N PRO A 725 11.65 -30.06 39.25
CA PRO A 725 10.32 -30.65 39.26
C PRO A 725 10.32 -32.18 39.12
N PRO A 726 9.24 -32.87 39.50
CA PRO A 726 9.07 -34.28 39.13
C PRO A 726 8.26 -34.41 37.83
N ILE A 727 8.67 -35.40 37.08
CA ILE A 727 8.10 -36.00 35.88
C ILE A 727 6.79 -36.74 36.26
N ASN A 728 5.70 -36.44 35.51
CA ASN A 728 4.84 -37.43 34.87
C ASN A 728 4.04 -36.79 33.75
#